data_21ddf33c5a30be00d0c43a9aa2d74de2
#
_entry.id   21ddf33c5a30be00d0c43a9aa2d74de2
#
_cell.length_a   1.000
_cell.length_b   1.000
_cell.length_c   1.000
_cell.angle_alpha   90.00
_cell.angle_beta   90.00
_cell.angle_gamma   90.00
#
_symmetry.space_group_name_H-M   'P 1'
#
loop_
_entity.id
_entity.type
_entity.pdbx_description
1 polymer ?
#
loop_
_entity_poly.entity_id
_entity_poly.type
_entity_poly.pdbx_seq_one_letter_code
_entity_poly.pdbx_strand_id
1 'polypeptide(L)'
;MFVAGAILLLLAALLGRAESNLTLTFALAVLGGAAVAVGIVSYVTRQERQNQRTNTKLLQLWQADKTLQAHASESIKATNAASTKIDELSRAQREADVLTVTDATQMIKNAQTGIDAKLSEISKSNEQAEKLLWHLSQNLVGDEGGIDFANQNYVVSHVAARNKRKDRTIFSDQHRVDEIQVLRRSSKHTVRKLSLTIASNLPSYDFIELETSPLKLSLPVERCERADIQITVGAANGLVERRAGVLAVTAYDDQGERIDHRLLHSYSDKFGYFSYLAANGERNENRVSVSVPAQASVLKLELHRWSGTVEVCNEVQIDVTEQNSSWAVQRKASDVKVAAILDEFSSNCFRYECDMISLLPDNWHEQLDDFQPDLFLCESAWSGADSESRPWKGRVYSSSNFKSENRKELLSILEYCKSRGIPTVFWNKEDPSHYDDKRHNFVDTALRFDHVFTTDLGSVNRYRKEYGHPSVHVLPFAVQPRLFNPLEITERKKAVNFAGGWYSNHGARCEAMNRMFGAVNSSEYELQIFDRFYGGKDESHFYPEEFSSYIKPSVPNDRVAEVYKGSEIGMTINTETKSPTMFARRIFELMACNTYVVSNFSEGVHEFFGDDVLYLDRDPHGLKRLSSEQMKASKRRNLIKVLEKHTYRQRFEQILDTAKVSYRKRSSDGAVIVSTSSLDAGQRVFDGLSSLDNWRGPKVILLDKNIDNLAYADALTNWNRDGIRVVYEKLLLNGECAISELFDASEFGVLLSSAEFLEMGLDTEVIGEMTLHSQYIDLPIISEGSMTRESLEPRYRIVPASAEKSLLVSELSLSAVLAGRAKDKAVQAYCV
;
A
#
# COMPACT_ATOMS: atom_id res chain seq x y z
N MET A 1 5.08 -2.43 -47.52
CA MET A 1 4.90 -3.64 -48.33
C MET A 1 3.52 -4.30 -48.13
N PHE A 2 3.01 -4.47 -46.95
CA PHE A 2 1.66 -5.02 -46.71
C PHE A 2 0.55 -4.29 -47.46
N VAL A 3 0.53 -2.96 -47.36
CA VAL A 3 -0.49 -2.13 -48.02
C VAL A 3 -0.34 -2.23 -49.56
N ALA A 4 0.91 -2.22 -50.07
CA ALA A 4 1.16 -2.38 -51.51
C ALA A 4 0.75 -3.77 -52.03
N GLY A 5 1.00 -4.84 -51.24
CA GLY A 5 0.57 -6.20 -51.52
C GLY A 5 -0.96 -6.35 -51.56
N ALA A 6 -1.65 -5.75 -50.59
CA ALA A 6 -3.10 -5.73 -50.52
C ALA A 6 -3.74 -4.98 -51.71
N ILE A 7 -3.16 -3.86 -52.12
CA ILE A 7 -3.59 -3.07 -53.32
C ILE A 7 -3.42 -3.89 -54.58
N LEU A 8 -2.29 -4.59 -54.76
CA LEU A 8 -2.05 -5.44 -55.92
C LEU A 8 -3.04 -6.63 -55.97
N LEU A 9 -3.37 -7.24 -54.85
CA LEU A 9 -4.35 -8.31 -54.75
C LEU A 9 -5.79 -7.79 -55.08
N LEU A 10 -6.10 -6.59 -54.63
CA LEU A 10 -7.38 -5.92 -54.93
C LEU A 10 -7.49 -5.58 -56.40
N LEU A 11 -6.44 -5.09 -57.03
CA LEU A 11 -6.34 -4.82 -58.46
C LEU A 11 -6.45 -6.11 -59.28
N ALA A 12 -5.82 -7.20 -58.85
CA ALA A 12 -5.95 -8.50 -59.47
C ALA A 12 -7.41 -9.02 -59.42
N ALA A 13 -8.12 -8.85 -58.27
CA ALA A 13 -9.52 -9.21 -58.11
C ALA A 13 -10.48 -8.37 -58.98
N LEU A 14 -10.16 -7.07 -59.15
CA LEU A 14 -10.95 -6.16 -60.00
C LEU A 14 -10.77 -6.47 -61.52
N LEU A 15 -9.53 -6.75 -61.92
CA LEU A 15 -9.20 -7.10 -63.30
C LEU A 15 -9.71 -8.50 -63.68
N GLY A 16 -9.75 -9.45 -62.75
CA GLY A 16 -10.34 -10.76 -62.97
C GLY A 16 -11.85 -10.76 -63.21
N ARG A 17 -12.57 -9.74 -62.78
CA ARG A 17 -13.99 -9.51 -63.07
C ARG A 17 -14.28 -8.93 -64.48
N ALA A 18 -13.27 -8.39 -65.13
CA ALA A 18 -13.44 -7.70 -66.43
C ALA A 18 -13.06 -8.54 -67.66
N GLU A 19 -12.86 -9.86 -67.52
CA GLU A 19 -12.50 -10.85 -68.57
C GLU A 19 -11.37 -10.46 -69.53
N SER A 20 -10.56 -9.42 -69.22
CA SER A 20 -9.49 -8.96 -70.10
C SER A 20 -8.12 -9.18 -69.50
N ASN A 21 -7.40 -10.18 -69.99
CA ASN A 21 -5.99 -10.44 -69.72
C ASN A 21 -5.65 -11.31 -68.52
N LEU A 22 -6.01 -12.60 -68.58
CA LEU A 22 -5.74 -13.60 -67.52
C LEU A 22 -4.29 -13.64 -67.01
N THR A 23 -3.31 -13.33 -67.91
CA THR A 23 -1.87 -13.32 -67.59
C THR A 23 -1.48 -12.16 -66.68
N LEU A 24 -2.09 -10.99 -66.89
CA LEU A 24 -1.85 -9.81 -66.06
C LEU A 24 -2.46 -9.96 -64.66
N THR A 25 -3.67 -10.53 -64.60
CA THR A 25 -4.35 -10.84 -63.35
C THR A 25 -3.59 -11.84 -62.53
N PHE A 26 -3.06 -12.90 -63.13
CA PHE A 26 -2.20 -13.88 -62.46
C PHE A 26 -0.86 -13.30 -61.97
N ALA A 27 -0.22 -12.48 -62.81
CA ALA A 27 1.02 -11.80 -62.45
C ALA A 27 0.84 -10.84 -61.24
N LEU A 28 -0.24 -10.06 -61.22
CA LEU A 28 -0.58 -9.17 -60.11
C LEU A 28 -0.93 -9.93 -58.84
N ALA A 29 -1.61 -11.05 -58.91
CA ALA A 29 -1.91 -11.91 -57.75
C ALA A 29 -0.64 -12.56 -57.15
N VAL A 30 0.27 -13.03 -58.00
CA VAL A 30 1.58 -13.57 -57.55
C VAL A 30 2.45 -12.50 -56.94
N LEU A 31 2.56 -11.31 -57.51
CA LEU A 31 3.33 -10.19 -56.96
C LEU A 31 2.72 -9.69 -55.64
N GLY A 32 1.40 -9.61 -55.53
CA GLY A 32 0.69 -9.23 -54.33
C GLY A 32 0.90 -10.26 -53.21
N GLY A 33 0.80 -11.54 -53.51
CA GLY A 33 1.08 -12.61 -52.55
C GLY A 33 2.55 -12.61 -52.08
N ALA A 34 3.49 -12.42 -52.96
CA ALA A 34 4.93 -12.30 -52.65
C ALA A 34 5.21 -11.09 -51.74
N ALA A 35 4.63 -9.92 -52.01
CA ALA A 35 4.78 -8.74 -51.19
C ALA A 35 4.20 -8.90 -49.78
N VAL A 36 3.06 -9.60 -49.63
CA VAL A 36 2.46 -9.95 -48.31
C VAL A 36 3.39 -10.92 -47.58
N ALA A 37 3.91 -11.96 -48.22
CA ALA A 37 4.80 -12.94 -47.60
C ALA A 37 6.11 -12.27 -47.13
N VAL A 38 6.71 -11.39 -47.91
CA VAL A 38 7.91 -10.63 -47.48
C VAL A 38 7.59 -9.70 -46.34
N GLY A 39 6.40 -9.09 -46.29
CA GLY A 39 5.92 -8.28 -45.18
C GLY A 39 5.81 -9.10 -43.88
N ILE A 40 5.23 -10.30 -43.94
CA ILE A 40 5.12 -11.21 -42.80
C ILE A 40 6.50 -11.64 -42.31
N VAL A 41 7.38 -12.10 -43.20
CA VAL A 41 8.76 -12.50 -42.83
C VAL A 41 9.51 -11.36 -42.18
N SER A 42 9.40 -10.14 -42.73
CA SER A 42 10.05 -8.95 -42.14
C SER A 42 9.51 -8.63 -40.77
N TYR A 43 8.20 -8.78 -40.54
CA TYR A 43 7.58 -8.56 -39.24
C TYR A 43 8.06 -9.61 -38.22
N VAL A 44 8.02 -10.88 -38.57
CA VAL A 44 8.47 -11.98 -37.68
C VAL A 44 9.95 -11.83 -37.35
N THR A 45 10.80 -11.51 -38.33
CA THR A 45 12.23 -11.30 -38.09
C THR A 45 12.49 -10.09 -37.18
N ARG A 46 11.69 -9.06 -37.29
CA ARG A 46 11.79 -7.88 -36.42
C ARG A 46 11.36 -8.21 -34.98
N GLN A 47 10.32 -9.02 -34.82
CA GLN A 47 9.85 -9.51 -33.53
C GLN A 47 10.86 -10.42 -32.84
N GLU A 48 11.47 -11.34 -33.58
CA GLU A 48 12.54 -12.20 -33.07
C GLU A 48 13.78 -11.41 -32.62
N ARG A 49 14.21 -10.40 -33.38
CA ARG A 49 15.31 -9.52 -32.97
C ARG A 49 14.97 -8.70 -31.72
N GLN A 50 13.72 -8.29 -31.56
CA GLN A 50 13.25 -7.57 -30.38
C GLN A 50 13.25 -8.51 -29.17
N ASN A 51 12.76 -9.72 -29.31
CA ASN A 51 12.77 -10.74 -28.26
C ASN A 51 14.21 -11.12 -27.85
N GLN A 52 15.13 -11.27 -28.80
CA GLN A 52 16.54 -11.53 -28.49
C GLN A 52 17.20 -10.38 -27.71
N ARG A 53 16.88 -9.11 -28.06
CA ARG A 53 17.37 -7.95 -27.30
C ARG A 53 16.81 -7.90 -25.90
N THR A 54 15.53 -8.22 -25.71
CA THR A 54 14.88 -8.28 -24.41
C THR A 54 15.48 -9.40 -23.55
N ASN A 55 15.69 -10.60 -24.12
CA ASN A 55 16.32 -11.70 -23.40
C ASN A 55 17.78 -11.41 -23.02
N THR A 56 18.53 -10.71 -23.87
CA THR A 56 19.90 -10.28 -23.54
C THR A 56 19.90 -9.29 -22.39
N LYS A 57 18.97 -8.32 -22.36
CA LYS A 57 18.82 -7.37 -21.26
C LYS A 57 18.39 -8.05 -19.96
N LEU A 58 17.48 -9.01 -20.02
CA LEU A 58 17.07 -9.81 -18.85
C LEU A 58 18.22 -10.64 -18.29
N LEU A 59 19.04 -11.21 -19.14
CA LEU A 59 20.25 -11.95 -18.73
C LEU A 59 21.27 -11.03 -18.04
N GLN A 60 21.44 -9.80 -18.55
CA GLN A 60 22.31 -8.82 -17.90
C GLN A 60 21.78 -8.38 -16.53
N LEU A 61 20.45 -8.19 -16.39
CA LEU A 61 19.81 -7.90 -15.11
C LEU A 61 19.98 -9.03 -14.12
N TRP A 62 19.80 -10.29 -14.55
CA TRP A 62 19.99 -11.46 -13.71
C TRP A 62 21.46 -11.61 -13.27
N GLN A 63 22.43 -11.31 -14.15
CA GLN A 63 23.85 -11.31 -13.81
C GLN A 63 24.19 -10.19 -12.80
N ALA A 64 23.58 -9.00 -12.95
CA ALA A 64 23.77 -7.90 -12.01
C ALA A 64 23.19 -8.23 -10.63
N ASP A 65 21.99 -8.84 -10.59
CA ASP A 65 21.38 -9.30 -9.33
C ASP A 65 22.25 -10.34 -8.63
N LYS A 66 22.76 -11.36 -9.35
CA LYS A 66 23.70 -12.33 -8.77
C LYS A 66 24.97 -11.70 -8.22
N THR A 67 25.49 -10.68 -8.88
CA THR A 67 26.68 -9.96 -8.41
C THR A 67 26.38 -9.18 -7.13
N LEU A 68 25.21 -8.52 -7.05
CA LEU A 68 24.72 -7.86 -5.84
C LEU A 68 24.53 -8.82 -4.67
N GLN A 69 23.92 -9.99 -4.91
CA GLN A 69 23.75 -11.02 -3.88
C GLN A 69 25.08 -11.58 -3.39
N ALA A 70 26.07 -11.76 -4.28
CA ALA A 70 27.41 -12.19 -3.90
C ALA A 70 28.12 -11.13 -3.03
N HIS A 71 28.03 -9.85 -3.39
CA HIS A 71 28.58 -8.75 -2.60
C HIS A 71 27.88 -8.58 -1.23
N ALA A 72 26.56 -8.71 -1.19
CA ALA A 72 25.82 -8.72 0.08
C ALA A 72 26.26 -9.86 0.99
N SER A 73 26.43 -11.07 0.44
CA SER A 73 26.91 -12.24 1.20
C SER A 73 28.34 -12.06 1.71
N GLU A 74 29.24 -11.45 0.91
CA GLU A 74 30.59 -11.11 1.36
C GLU A 74 30.59 -10.03 2.46
N SER A 75 29.72 -9.04 2.36
CA SER A 75 29.56 -8.00 3.38
C SER A 75 29.09 -8.58 4.71
N ILE A 76 28.12 -9.49 4.68
CA ILE A 76 27.63 -10.20 5.87
C ILE A 76 28.76 -11.04 6.49
N LYS A 77 29.55 -11.76 5.69
CA LYS A 77 30.71 -12.52 6.18
C LYS A 77 31.77 -11.62 6.81
N ALA A 78 32.04 -10.45 6.21
CA ALA A 78 32.99 -9.49 6.75
C ALA A 78 32.51 -8.87 8.07
N THR A 79 31.22 -8.60 8.19
CA THR A 79 30.59 -8.07 9.42
C THR A 79 30.65 -9.13 10.54
N ASN A 80 30.33 -10.38 10.24
CA ASN A 80 30.40 -11.48 11.20
C ASN A 80 31.85 -11.76 11.65
N ALA A 81 32.83 -11.68 10.74
CA ALA A 81 34.24 -11.82 11.07
C ALA A 81 34.75 -10.67 11.95
N ALA A 82 34.25 -9.45 11.72
CA ALA A 82 34.58 -8.30 12.58
C ALA A 82 33.96 -8.44 13.99
N SER A 83 32.72 -8.94 14.09
CA SER A 83 32.07 -9.23 15.36
C SER A 83 32.82 -10.29 16.16
N THR A 84 33.20 -11.39 15.51
CA THR A 84 33.99 -12.46 16.15
C THR A 84 35.35 -11.93 16.67
N LYS A 85 35.98 -11.01 15.92
CA LYS A 85 37.26 -10.40 16.31
C LYS A 85 37.08 -9.44 17.51
N ILE A 86 35.95 -8.73 17.58
CA ILE A 86 35.60 -7.89 18.74
C ILE A 86 35.40 -8.76 19.99
N ASP A 87 34.72 -9.90 19.84
CA ASP A 87 34.48 -10.86 20.93
C ASP A 87 35.79 -11.50 21.41
N GLU A 88 36.72 -11.86 20.51
CA GLU A 88 38.05 -12.34 20.84
C GLU A 88 38.87 -11.27 21.60
N LEU A 89 38.82 -10.01 21.14
CA LEU A 89 39.52 -8.89 21.83
C LEU A 89 38.89 -8.62 23.18
N SER A 90 37.57 -8.73 23.32
CA SER A 90 36.85 -8.56 24.59
C SER A 90 37.16 -9.69 25.60
N ARG A 91 37.44 -10.92 25.11
CA ARG A 91 37.93 -12.03 25.95
C ARG A 91 39.37 -11.84 26.36
N ALA A 92 40.27 -11.48 25.44
CA ALA A 92 41.67 -11.21 25.71
C ALA A 92 41.82 -10.04 26.68
N GLN A 93 40.97 -9.03 26.64
CA GLN A 93 40.95 -7.91 27.59
C GLN A 93 40.48 -8.32 28.99
N ARG A 94 39.71 -9.38 29.15
CA ARG A 94 39.30 -9.95 30.44
C ARG A 94 40.36 -10.88 31.05
N GLU A 95 41.25 -11.41 30.23
CA GLU A 95 42.33 -12.32 30.66
C GLU A 95 43.69 -11.63 30.87
N ALA A 96 43.82 -10.35 30.43
CA ALA A 96 45.09 -9.61 30.53
C ALA A 96 44.95 -8.45 31.52
N ASP A 97 45.47 -8.64 32.71
CA ASP A 97 45.55 -7.64 33.81
C ASP A 97 46.53 -6.50 33.57
N VAL A 98 47.11 -6.31 32.39
CA VAL A 98 48.07 -5.22 32.12
C VAL A 98 48.06 -4.80 30.63
N LEU A 99 47.09 -3.99 30.23
CA LEU A 99 47.23 -3.12 29.05
C LEU A 99 46.78 -1.72 29.44
N THR A 100 47.57 -0.71 29.14
CA THR A 100 47.25 0.68 29.50
C THR A 100 46.03 1.12 28.66
N VAL A 101 45.16 1.93 29.28
CA VAL A 101 43.93 2.49 28.65
C VAL A 101 44.23 3.15 27.29
N THR A 102 45.45 3.62 27.08
CA THR A 102 45.96 4.28 25.89
C THR A 102 46.08 3.30 24.72
N ASP A 103 46.59 2.09 24.96
CA ASP A 103 46.78 1.08 23.89
C ASP A 103 45.44 0.48 23.43
N ALA A 104 44.54 0.22 24.37
CA ALA A 104 43.18 -0.25 24.05
C ALA A 104 42.38 0.82 23.27
N THR A 105 42.50 2.10 23.64
CA THR A 105 41.84 3.20 22.92
C THR A 105 42.39 3.35 21.50
N GLN A 106 43.68 3.16 21.29
CA GLN A 106 44.27 3.24 19.95
C GLN A 106 43.86 2.06 19.07
N MET A 107 43.73 0.84 19.62
CA MET A 107 43.28 -0.35 18.90
C MET A 107 41.80 -0.21 18.47
N ILE A 108 40.95 0.30 19.35
CA ILE A 108 39.54 0.58 19.06
C ILE A 108 39.43 1.64 17.96
N LYS A 109 40.22 2.70 18.03
CA LYS A 109 40.22 3.76 17.02
C LYS A 109 40.66 3.27 15.64
N ASN A 110 41.66 2.37 15.59
CA ASN A 110 42.12 1.78 14.35
C ASN A 110 41.07 0.80 13.74
N ALA A 111 40.38 0.02 14.59
CA ALA A 111 39.31 -0.87 14.16
C ALA A 111 38.10 -0.06 13.63
N GLN A 112 37.73 1.03 14.29
CA GLN A 112 36.66 1.95 13.89
C GLN A 112 36.96 2.61 12.54
N THR A 113 38.19 3.07 12.31
CA THR A 113 38.61 3.63 11.03
C THR A 113 38.54 2.61 9.88
N GLY A 114 38.86 1.34 10.15
CA GLY A 114 38.75 0.26 9.18
C GLY A 114 37.31 -0.10 8.82
N ILE A 115 36.41 -0.04 9.80
CA ILE A 115 34.96 -0.26 9.60
C ILE A 115 34.37 0.91 8.80
N ASP A 116 34.68 2.14 9.15
CA ASP A 116 34.19 3.34 8.46
C ASP A 116 34.65 3.39 6.98
N ALA A 117 35.89 2.97 6.72
CA ALA A 117 36.42 2.85 5.36
C ALA A 117 35.63 1.82 4.52
N LYS A 118 35.36 0.64 5.10
CA LYS A 118 34.55 -0.41 4.42
C LYS A 118 33.09 -0.02 4.25
N LEU A 119 32.48 0.63 5.22
CA LEU A 119 31.13 1.16 5.09
C LEU A 119 31.02 2.23 3.99
N SER A 120 32.06 3.08 3.85
CA SER A 120 32.12 4.06 2.75
C SER A 120 32.28 3.39 1.39
N GLU A 121 33.00 2.29 1.30
CA GLU A 121 33.18 1.51 0.06
C GLU A 121 31.88 0.80 -0.34
N ILE A 122 31.16 0.21 0.61
CA ILE A 122 29.82 -0.38 0.43
C ILE A 122 28.81 0.68 0.00
N SER A 123 28.81 1.86 0.61
CA SER A 123 27.92 2.97 0.24
C SER A 123 28.15 3.43 -1.21
N LYS A 124 29.42 3.54 -1.64
CA LYS A 124 29.74 3.88 -3.04
C LYS A 124 29.33 2.81 -4.04
N SER A 125 29.46 1.53 -3.65
CA SER A 125 29.04 0.41 -4.49
C SER A 125 27.50 0.36 -4.63
N ASN A 126 26.76 0.63 -3.57
CA ASN A 126 25.30 0.73 -3.60
C ASN A 126 24.82 1.91 -4.46
N GLU A 127 25.47 3.07 -4.35
CA GLU A 127 25.15 4.24 -5.19
C GLU A 127 25.42 3.98 -6.69
N GLN A 128 26.45 3.23 -7.02
CA GLN A 128 26.73 2.81 -8.40
C GLN A 128 25.69 1.80 -8.92
N ALA A 129 25.27 0.87 -8.06
CA ALA A 129 24.24 -0.12 -8.39
C ALA A 129 22.86 0.55 -8.58
N GLU A 130 22.50 1.52 -7.76
CA GLU A 130 21.29 2.32 -7.92
C GLU A 130 21.30 3.14 -9.22
N LYS A 131 22.42 3.78 -9.55
CA LYS A 131 22.59 4.49 -10.82
C LYS A 131 22.46 3.56 -12.03
N LEU A 132 23.00 2.34 -11.93
CA LEU A 132 22.90 1.33 -12.99
C LEU A 132 21.46 0.84 -13.15
N LEU A 133 20.77 0.55 -12.06
CA LEU A 133 19.36 0.16 -12.07
C LEU A 133 18.47 1.28 -12.60
N TRP A 134 18.75 2.53 -12.23
CA TRP A 134 18.04 3.69 -12.73
C TRP A 134 18.24 3.88 -14.26
N HIS A 135 19.50 3.76 -14.76
CA HIS A 135 19.78 3.80 -16.19
C HIS A 135 19.15 2.64 -16.96
N LEU A 136 19.13 1.44 -16.37
CA LEU A 136 18.50 0.27 -16.99
C LEU A 136 16.97 0.42 -17.02
N SER A 137 16.36 0.98 -15.98
CA SER A 137 14.91 1.26 -15.94
C SER A 137 14.52 2.32 -16.97
N GLN A 138 15.29 3.38 -17.13
CA GLN A 138 15.05 4.43 -18.12
C GLN A 138 15.17 3.89 -19.56
N ASN A 139 16.10 2.98 -19.82
CA ASN A 139 16.27 2.36 -21.14
C ASN A 139 15.22 1.27 -21.46
N LEU A 140 14.51 0.75 -20.45
CA LEU A 140 13.40 -0.18 -20.63
C LEU A 140 12.08 0.53 -20.95
N VAL A 141 11.91 1.78 -20.52
CA VAL A 141 10.72 2.61 -20.74
C VAL A 141 10.76 3.37 -22.07
N GLY A 142 11.90 3.37 -22.77
CA GLY A 142 12.18 4.27 -23.89
C GLY A 142 11.83 3.80 -25.30
N ASP A 143 11.34 2.57 -25.52
CA ASP A 143 10.98 2.10 -26.87
C ASP A 143 9.57 1.49 -26.88
N GLU A 144 8.77 1.97 -27.85
CA GLU A 144 7.41 1.53 -28.15
C GLU A 144 7.32 0.00 -28.37
N GLY A 145 6.87 -0.72 -27.40
CA GLY A 145 6.58 -2.15 -27.49
C GLY A 145 6.18 -2.69 -26.12
N GLY A 146 4.86 -2.89 -25.92
CA GLY A 146 4.32 -3.37 -24.67
C GLY A 146 5.06 -4.60 -24.13
N ILE A 147 5.68 -4.45 -22.98
CA ILE A 147 6.24 -5.53 -22.20
C ILE A 147 5.15 -5.92 -21.20
N ASP A 148 4.79 -7.19 -21.23
CA ASP A 148 3.84 -7.80 -20.33
C ASP A 148 4.44 -7.87 -18.92
N PHE A 149 4.07 -6.91 -18.04
CA PHE A 149 4.57 -6.81 -16.66
C PHE A 149 3.76 -7.66 -15.67
N ALA A 150 2.89 -8.56 -16.15
CA ALA A 150 2.00 -9.35 -15.30
C ALA A 150 2.70 -10.32 -14.33
N ASN A 151 4.03 -10.52 -14.42
CA ASN A 151 4.73 -11.60 -13.73
C ASN A 151 5.96 -11.20 -12.87
N GLN A 152 6.11 -9.95 -12.45
CA GLN A 152 7.26 -9.59 -11.60
C GLN A 152 6.83 -8.84 -10.33
N ASN A 153 6.97 -9.55 -9.21
CA ASN A 153 6.92 -8.98 -7.87
C ASN A 153 8.21 -8.17 -7.62
N TYR A 154 8.15 -6.85 -7.76
CA TYR A 154 9.23 -5.98 -7.29
C TYR A 154 8.90 -5.44 -5.90
N VAL A 155 9.67 -5.90 -4.93
CA VAL A 155 9.77 -5.25 -3.61
C VAL A 155 10.93 -4.27 -3.68
N VAL A 156 10.63 -2.97 -3.71
CA VAL A 156 11.64 -1.92 -3.50
C VAL A 156 11.54 -1.48 -2.04
N SER A 157 12.50 -1.88 -1.24
CA SER A 157 12.67 -1.36 0.11
C SER A 157 13.57 -0.12 0.09
N HIS A 158 13.02 1.04 0.39
CA HIS A 158 13.82 2.24 0.62
C HIS A 158 14.30 2.30 2.05
N VAL A 159 15.63 2.22 2.23
CA VAL A 159 16.30 2.59 3.47
C VAL A 159 16.83 4.01 3.31
N ALA A 160 16.16 4.96 3.93
CA ALA A 160 16.65 6.35 3.99
C ALA A 160 17.68 6.48 5.12
N ALA A 161 18.94 6.75 4.75
CA ALA A 161 19.99 7.09 5.71
C ALA A 161 19.82 8.55 6.15
N ARG A 162 19.56 8.77 7.44
CA ARG A 162 19.56 10.10 8.07
C ARG A 162 20.96 10.51 8.49
N ASN A 163 21.50 11.57 7.88
CA ASN A 163 22.68 12.27 8.42
C ASN A 163 22.23 13.31 9.45
N LYS A 164 22.60 13.11 10.70
CA LYS A 164 22.40 14.09 11.77
C LYS A 164 23.56 15.08 11.81
N ARG A 165 23.29 16.36 11.58
CA ARG A 165 24.16 17.47 12.04
C ARG A 165 23.56 18.07 13.31
N LYS A 166 24.37 18.20 14.36
CA LYS A 166 24.00 18.82 15.62
C LYS A 166 24.46 20.29 15.61
N ASP A 167 23.51 21.21 15.68
CA ASP A 167 23.78 22.58 16.10
C ASP A 167 22.91 22.91 17.32
N ARG A 168 23.55 23.15 18.45
CA ARG A 168 22.88 23.56 19.68
C ARG A 168 22.94 25.07 19.81
N THR A 169 21.77 25.71 19.85
CA THR A 169 21.62 27.10 20.32
C THR A 169 20.42 27.16 21.28
N ILE A 170 20.69 27.57 22.49
CA ILE A 170 19.72 27.78 23.57
C ILE A 170 19.19 29.21 23.45
N PHE A 171 17.88 29.40 23.35
CA PHE A 171 17.26 30.71 23.34
C PHE A 171 16.32 30.88 24.54
N SER A 172 16.47 32.01 25.24
CA SER A 172 15.53 32.45 26.27
C SER A 172 14.81 33.69 25.77
N ASP A 173 13.54 33.57 25.37
CA ASP A 173 12.68 34.75 25.21
C ASP A 173 11.31 34.42 25.81
N GLN A 174 10.89 35.24 26.75
CA GLN A 174 9.60 35.18 27.44
C GLN A 174 8.58 36.02 26.67
N HIS A 175 7.70 35.42 25.91
CA HIS A 175 6.49 36.04 25.39
C HIS A 175 5.26 35.45 26.09
N ARG A 176 4.24 36.30 26.34
CA ARG A 176 3.00 35.86 26.99
C ARG A 176 2.03 35.32 25.95
N VAL A 177 1.55 34.10 26.17
CA VAL A 177 0.49 33.47 25.38
C VAL A 177 -0.80 33.54 26.19
N ASP A 178 -1.81 34.28 25.71
CA ASP A 178 -3.11 34.32 26.33
C ASP A 178 -4.10 33.40 25.59
N GLU A 179 -4.65 32.41 26.30
CA GLU A 179 -5.64 31.48 25.78
C GLU A 179 -7.04 32.10 25.91
N ILE A 180 -7.74 32.30 24.78
CA ILE A 180 -8.98 33.10 24.78
C ILE A 180 -10.25 32.26 24.72
N GLN A 181 -10.36 31.14 23.99
CA GLN A 181 -11.58 30.32 24.01
C GLN A 181 -11.44 28.99 23.25
N VAL A 182 -12.16 27.95 23.73
CA VAL A 182 -12.44 26.72 23.01
C VAL A 182 -13.69 26.89 22.16
N LEU A 183 -13.56 27.03 20.83
CA LEU A 183 -14.69 27.43 19.97
C LEU A 183 -15.44 26.27 19.30
N ARG A 184 -14.84 25.11 19.09
CA ARG A 184 -15.51 23.95 18.52
C ARG A 184 -14.94 22.66 19.09
N ARG A 185 -15.79 21.82 19.68
CA ARG A 185 -15.49 20.42 19.93
C ARG A 185 -16.17 19.59 18.85
N SER A 186 -15.41 19.07 17.91
CA SER A 186 -15.84 17.91 17.14
C SER A 186 -15.42 16.65 17.90
N SER A 187 -15.97 15.50 17.56
CA SER A 187 -15.59 14.23 18.19
C SER A 187 -14.09 13.88 18.02
N LYS A 188 -13.37 14.57 17.14
CA LYS A 188 -11.95 14.27 16.78
C LYS A 188 -11.00 15.45 16.96
N HIS A 189 -11.44 16.70 16.84
CA HIS A 189 -10.56 17.87 16.87
C HIS A 189 -11.12 18.93 17.81
N THR A 190 -10.22 19.61 18.49
CA THR A 190 -10.51 20.82 19.27
C THR A 190 -9.75 21.97 18.61
N VAL A 191 -10.44 23.06 18.29
CA VAL A 191 -9.79 24.30 17.83
C VAL A 191 -9.72 25.26 19.01
N ARG A 192 -8.50 25.66 19.36
CA ARG A 192 -8.24 26.70 20.35
C ARG A 192 -7.82 27.97 19.64
N LYS A 193 -8.37 29.11 20.07
CA LYS A 193 -7.88 30.42 19.64
C LYS A 193 -6.87 30.92 20.65
N LEU A 194 -5.72 31.31 20.13
CA LEU A 194 -4.63 31.92 20.89
C LEU A 194 -4.40 33.31 20.34
N SER A 195 -3.94 34.21 21.23
CA SER A 195 -3.45 35.51 20.83
C SER A 195 -2.03 35.67 21.34
N LEU A 196 -1.10 36.04 20.44
CA LEU A 196 0.26 36.38 20.78
C LEU A 196 0.43 37.90 20.72
N THR A 197 0.87 38.52 21.82
CA THR A 197 1.25 39.92 21.85
C THR A 197 2.73 40.05 21.58
N ILE A 198 3.12 40.83 20.55
CA ILE A 198 4.54 40.98 20.15
C ILE A 198 5.29 41.80 21.19
N ALA A 199 4.74 42.95 21.57
CA ALA A 199 5.32 43.85 22.58
C ALA A 199 4.33 44.07 23.73
N SER A 200 4.66 43.58 24.91
CA SER A 200 3.79 43.64 26.11
C SER A 200 3.52 45.00 26.65
N ASN A 201 4.32 46.01 26.26
CA ASN A 201 4.18 47.39 26.66
C ASN A 201 3.30 48.23 25.73
N LEU A 202 2.80 47.65 24.65
CA LEU A 202 1.91 48.33 23.69
C LEU A 202 0.50 47.73 23.71
N PRO A 203 -0.54 48.49 23.43
CA PRO A 203 -1.88 47.95 23.19
C PRO A 203 -1.93 46.95 22.07
N SER A 204 -2.83 45.98 22.14
CA SER A 204 -2.92 44.86 21.16
C SER A 204 -3.24 45.34 19.73
N TYR A 205 -3.94 46.47 19.59
CA TYR A 205 -4.32 47.05 18.32
C TYR A 205 -3.30 48.03 17.71
N ASP A 206 -2.18 48.29 18.40
CA ASP A 206 -1.09 49.13 17.89
C ASP A 206 -0.27 48.37 16.84
N PHE A 207 0.43 49.15 16.02
CA PHE A 207 1.30 48.60 14.96
C PHE A 207 2.77 48.83 15.31
N ILE A 208 3.58 47.83 15.00
CA ILE A 208 5.03 47.80 15.23
C ILE A 208 5.74 47.79 13.87
N GLU A 209 6.62 48.72 13.63
CA GLU A 209 7.44 48.74 12.44
C GLU A 209 8.44 47.56 12.43
N LEU A 210 8.49 46.82 11.31
CA LEU A 210 9.48 45.77 11.10
C LEU A 210 10.82 46.39 10.76
N GLU A 211 11.76 46.27 11.68
CA GLU A 211 13.14 46.70 11.48
C GLU A 211 13.93 45.73 10.59
N THR A 212 15.24 45.94 10.46
CA THR A 212 16.16 45.04 9.76
C THR A 212 16.37 43.70 10.46
N SER A 213 16.22 43.69 11.78
CA SER A 213 16.22 42.45 12.61
C SER A 213 14.80 41.87 12.65
N PRO A 214 14.62 40.53 12.53
CA PRO A 214 13.29 39.94 12.56
C PRO A 214 12.67 40.02 13.97
N LEU A 215 11.36 40.21 14.01
CA LEU A 215 10.59 39.98 15.23
C LEU A 215 10.42 38.49 15.43
N LYS A 216 10.71 38.00 16.65
CA LYS A 216 10.68 36.57 16.98
C LYS A 216 9.57 36.28 17.97
N LEU A 217 8.73 35.32 17.65
CA LEU A 217 7.65 34.82 18.49
C LEU A 217 7.82 33.33 18.73
N SER A 218 7.35 32.83 19.86
CA SER A 218 7.32 31.41 20.18
C SER A 218 5.89 30.97 20.45
N LEU A 219 5.42 29.98 19.72
CA LEU A 219 4.09 29.42 19.83
C LEU A 219 4.19 27.99 20.39
N PRO A 220 3.68 27.71 21.60
CA PRO A 220 3.55 26.35 22.10
C PRO A 220 2.53 25.58 21.26
N VAL A 221 2.93 24.40 20.76
CA VAL A 221 2.12 23.60 19.84
C VAL A 221 2.02 22.14 20.25
N GLU A 222 2.20 21.85 21.54
CA GLU A 222 2.02 20.49 22.03
C GLU A 222 0.65 19.93 21.64
N ARG A 223 0.65 18.74 21.04
CA ARG A 223 -0.57 18.05 20.57
C ARG A 223 -1.34 18.76 19.45
N CYS A 224 -0.71 19.66 18.73
CA CYS A 224 -1.30 20.34 17.60
C CYS A 224 -0.94 19.63 16.30
N GLU A 225 -1.85 19.61 15.35
CA GLU A 225 -1.59 19.14 14.00
C GLU A 225 -1.51 20.27 12.98
N ARG A 226 -2.13 21.41 13.32
CA ARG A 226 -2.15 22.60 12.45
C ARG A 226 -2.24 23.87 13.28
N ALA A 227 -1.58 24.92 12.80
CA ALA A 227 -1.70 26.27 13.33
C ALA A 227 -2.03 27.24 12.19
N ASP A 228 -3.19 27.86 12.23
CA ASP A 228 -3.61 28.90 11.29
C ASP A 228 -3.30 30.27 11.89
N ILE A 229 -2.26 30.93 11.38
CA ILE A 229 -1.69 32.18 11.90
C ILE A 229 -2.26 33.34 11.11
N GLN A 230 -2.88 34.26 11.81
CA GLN A 230 -3.50 35.46 11.25
C GLN A 230 -2.72 36.69 11.68
N ILE A 231 -2.12 37.36 10.69
CA ILE A 231 -1.26 38.54 10.91
C ILE A 231 -1.77 39.71 10.09
N THR A 232 -2.05 40.82 10.76
CA THR A 232 -2.41 42.05 10.08
C THR A 232 -1.17 42.87 9.79
N VAL A 233 -0.96 43.21 8.50
CA VAL A 233 0.22 43.94 8.00
C VAL A 233 -0.26 45.25 7.34
N GLY A 234 0.43 46.34 7.63
CA GLY A 234 0.25 47.65 7.01
C GLY A 234 1.51 48.11 6.30
N ALA A 235 1.35 48.95 5.28
CA ALA A 235 2.46 49.67 4.64
C ALA A 235 2.36 51.15 5.01
N ALA A 236 3.42 51.75 5.56
CA ALA A 236 3.43 53.12 6.07
C ALA A 236 3.08 54.20 5.03
N ASN A 237 3.07 53.90 3.76
CA ASN A 237 2.77 54.85 2.68
C ASN A 237 1.51 54.51 1.87
N GLY A 238 0.65 53.60 2.34
CA GLY A 238 -0.59 53.26 1.65
C GLY A 238 -0.38 52.56 0.28
N LEU A 239 0.84 52.12 -0.03
CA LEU A 239 1.17 51.43 -1.25
C LEU A 239 0.76 49.95 -1.16
N VAL A 240 0.23 49.42 -2.25
CA VAL A 240 -0.11 47.99 -2.38
C VAL A 240 1.18 47.21 -2.64
N GLU A 241 1.69 46.52 -1.61
CA GLU A 241 2.84 45.66 -1.75
C GLU A 241 2.45 44.21 -1.54
N ARG A 242 2.52 43.39 -2.60
CA ARG A 242 2.19 41.96 -2.56
C ARG A 242 3.18 41.14 -1.74
N ARG A 243 4.39 41.63 -1.51
CA ARG A 243 5.47 41.02 -0.72
C ARG A 243 6.07 42.08 0.18
N ALA A 244 5.34 42.46 1.20
CA ALA A 244 5.80 43.44 2.17
C ALA A 244 6.68 42.83 3.24
N GLY A 245 6.25 41.67 3.78
CA GLY A 245 6.97 40.95 4.82
C GLY A 245 7.14 39.46 4.49
N VAL A 246 7.85 38.76 5.36
CA VAL A 246 8.02 37.30 5.34
C VAL A 246 7.77 36.75 6.73
N LEU A 247 6.90 35.75 6.84
CA LEU A 247 6.79 34.91 8.02
C LEU A 247 7.62 33.64 7.81
N ALA A 248 8.71 33.48 8.54
CA ALA A 248 9.50 32.28 8.60
C ALA A 248 9.07 31.43 9.80
N VAL A 249 9.04 30.10 9.63
CA VAL A 249 8.59 29.17 10.67
C VAL A 249 9.59 28.02 10.83
N THR A 250 9.90 27.68 12.09
CA THR A 250 10.77 26.56 12.44
C THR A 250 10.14 25.80 13.61
N ALA A 251 10.14 24.47 13.57
CA ALA A 251 9.62 23.63 14.64
C ALA A 251 10.76 23.06 15.50
N TYR A 252 10.49 22.93 16.80
CA TYR A 252 11.39 22.35 17.79
C TYR A 252 10.63 21.35 18.66
N ASP A 253 11.32 20.29 19.06
CA ASP A 253 10.81 19.32 20.02
C ASP A 253 10.92 19.79 21.48
N ASP A 254 10.54 18.91 22.42
CA ASP A 254 10.62 19.18 23.86
C ASP A 254 12.05 19.26 24.42
N GLN A 255 13.05 18.78 23.65
CA GLN A 255 14.47 18.88 23.97
C GLN A 255 15.12 20.14 23.37
N GLY A 256 14.35 20.93 22.62
CA GLY A 256 14.84 22.11 21.91
C GLY A 256 15.64 21.79 20.65
N GLU A 257 15.56 20.56 20.14
CA GLU A 257 16.19 20.17 18.88
C GLU A 257 15.26 20.54 17.70
N ARG A 258 15.87 21.06 16.64
CA ARG A 258 15.13 21.44 15.42
C ARG A 258 14.58 20.21 14.73
N ILE A 259 13.28 20.24 14.41
CA ILE A 259 12.61 19.18 13.67
C ILE A 259 12.74 19.48 12.16
N ASP A 260 13.34 18.54 11.42
CA ASP A 260 13.37 18.59 9.95
C ASP A 260 12.05 18.05 9.41
N HIS A 261 11.07 18.92 9.33
CA HIS A 261 9.73 18.63 8.78
C HIS A 261 9.26 19.82 7.96
N ARG A 262 8.53 19.53 6.89
CA ARG A 262 7.98 20.59 6.07
C ARG A 262 6.81 21.27 6.76
N LEU A 263 7.00 22.52 7.08
CA LEU A 263 6.02 23.34 7.80
C LEU A 263 5.15 24.16 6.85
N LEU A 264 5.74 24.64 5.75
CA LEU A 264 5.12 25.47 4.72
C LEU A 264 5.59 25.02 3.33
N HIS A 265 4.92 25.49 2.28
CA HIS A 265 5.29 25.12 0.91
C HIS A 265 6.52 25.82 0.37
N SER A 266 6.80 27.03 0.82
CA SER A 266 7.98 27.76 0.37
C SER A 266 9.15 27.53 1.29
N TYR A 267 10.32 27.27 0.71
CA TYR A 267 11.57 27.10 1.42
C TYR A 267 12.69 27.91 0.77
N SER A 268 13.57 28.48 1.56
CA SER A 268 14.83 29.06 1.09
C SER A 268 15.91 28.86 2.14
N ASP A 269 17.18 28.83 1.71
CA ASP A 269 18.34 28.70 2.61
C ASP A 269 18.41 29.88 3.62
N LYS A 270 17.86 31.02 3.24
CA LYS A 270 17.87 32.23 4.09
C LYS A 270 16.82 32.18 5.21
N PHE A 271 15.60 31.72 4.92
CA PHE A 271 14.46 31.80 5.83
C PHE A 271 14.00 30.45 6.37
N GLY A 272 14.49 29.34 5.80
CA GLY A 272 13.87 28.05 6.01
C GLY A 272 12.49 27.99 5.37
N TYR A 273 11.51 27.42 6.05
CA TYR A 273 10.11 27.43 5.61
C TYR A 273 9.47 28.80 5.86
N PHE A 274 8.85 29.37 4.84
CA PHE A 274 8.33 30.74 4.92
C PHE A 274 7.08 30.97 4.07
N SER A 275 6.36 32.05 4.39
CA SER A 275 5.29 32.62 3.59
C SER A 275 5.49 34.13 3.41
N TYR A 276 5.16 34.67 2.21
CA TYR A 276 5.13 36.09 2.03
C TYR A 276 3.87 36.68 2.70
N LEU A 277 4.01 37.89 3.27
CA LEU A 277 2.93 38.68 3.82
C LEU A 277 2.70 39.88 2.92
N ALA A 278 1.45 40.06 2.52
CA ALA A 278 1.04 41.19 1.69
C ALA A 278 0.60 42.37 2.55
N ALA A 279 0.92 43.58 2.10
CA ALA A 279 0.32 44.82 2.61
C ALA A 279 -0.53 45.46 1.49
N ASN A 280 -1.84 45.56 1.70
CA ASN A 280 -2.75 46.06 0.69
C ASN A 280 -3.53 47.25 1.26
N GLY A 281 -3.01 48.47 1.02
CA GLY A 281 -3.53 49.67 1.61
C GLY A 281 -3.09 49.89 3.06
N GLU A 282 -3.97 50.48 3.89
CA GLU A 282 -3.61 50.79 5.26
C GLU A 282 -3.46 49.56 6.18
N ARG A 283 -4.22 48.48 5.94
CA ARG A 283 -4.21 47.27 6.74
C ARG A 283 -4.64 46.04 5.90
N ASN A 284 -3.89 44.96 5.96
CA ASN A 284 -4.20 43.71 5.28
C ASN A 284 -4.02 42.52 6.23
N GLU A 285 -5.03 41.71 6.35
CA GLU A 285 -5.01 40.46 7.11
C GLU A 285 -4.44 39.36 6.25
N ASN A 286 -3.35 38.75 6.72
CA ASN A 286 -2.70 37.59 6.09
C ASN A 286 -2.95 36.35 6.94
N ARG A 287 -3.36 35.25 6.30
CA ARG A 287 -3.55 33.97 6.96
C ARG A 287 -2.55 32.95 6.43
N VAL A 288 -1.82 32.31 7.34
CA VAL A 288 -0.80 31.31 7.01
C VAL A 288 -1.09 30.03 7.78
N SER A 289 -1.31 28.94 7.05
CA SER A 289 -1.59 27.63 7.63
C SER A 289 -0.29 26.83 7.72
N VAL A 290 0.11 26.46 8.93
CA VAL A 290 1.32 25.72 9.25
C VAL A 290 0.96 24.30 9.63
N SER A 291 1.56 23.32 8.95
CA SER A 291 1.49 21.91 9.35
C SER A 291 2.42 21.67 10.52
N VAL A 292 1.88 21.20 11.64
CA VAL A 292 2.65 20.99 12.87
C VAL A 292 3.04 19.53 12.98
N PRO A 293 4.34 19.18 13.00
CA PRO A 293 4.78 17.80 13.21
C PRO A 293 4.43 17.33 14.61
N ALA A 294 4.07 16.06 14.76
CA ALA A 294 3.60 15.46 16.01
C ALA A 294 4.60 15.56 17.17
N GLN A 295 5.89 15.66 16.85
CA GLN A 295 6.97 15.79 17.84
C GLN A 295 7.23 17.23 18.24
N ALA A 296 6.56 18.21 17.60
CA ALA A 296 6.79 19.61 17.89
C ALA A 296 6.16 20.01 19.22
N SER A 297 6.93 20.68 20.06
CA SER A 297 6.45 21.35 21.25
C SER A 297 6.37 22.86 21.07
N VAL A 298 7.20 23.42 20.18
CA VAL A 298 7.24 24.87 19.93
C VAL A 298 7.46 25.14 18.44
N LEU A 299 6.67 26.09 17.89
CA LEU A 299 6.99 26.76 16.64
C LEU A 299 7.66 28.10 16.94
N LYS A 300 8.80 28.36 16.30
CA LYS A 300 9.43 29.68 16.25
C LYS A 300 8.95 30.40 15.00
N LEU A 301 8.37 31.57 15.17
CA LEU A 301 7.89 32.45 14.13
C LEU A 301 8.80 33.66 14.04
N GLU A 302 9.32 33.94 12.84
CA GLU A 302 10.16 35.10 12.59
C GLU A 302 9.51 35.99 11.52
N LEU A 303 9.18 37.23 11.89
CA LEU A 303 8.60 38.23 10.99
C LEU A 303 9.74 39.12 10.44
N HIS A 304 9.99 39.03 9.15
CA HIS A 304 11.02 39.78 8.46
C HIS A 304 10.41 40.85 7.56
N ARG A 305 11.01 42.01 7.49
CA ARG A 305 10.73 43.00 6.45
C ARG A 305 11.29 42.51 5.11
N TRP A 306 10.48 42.54 4.06
CA TRP A 306 10.92 42.18 2.71
C TRP A 306 11.20 43.42 1.85
N SER A 307 10.23 44.34 1.77
CA SER A 307 10.37 45.59 1.00
C SER A 307 9.61 46.73 1.69
N GLY A 308 10.07 47.97 1.46
CA GLY A 308 9.42 49.18 1.99
C GLY A 308 9.45 49.32 3.51
N THR A 309 8.63 50.19 4.04
CA THR A 309 8.34 50.30 5.48
C THR A 309 7.05 49.50 5.77
N VAL A 310 7.20 48.47 6.57
CA VAL A 310 6.14 47.51 6.90
C VAL A 310 5.86 47.54 8.40
N GLU A 311 4.60 47.64 8.75
CA GLU A 311 4.12 47.61 10.13
C GLU A 311 3.28 46.34 10.34
N VAL A 312 3.40 45.68 11.49
CA VAL A 312 2.55 44.56 11.90
C VAL A 312 1.75 44.89 13.12
N CYS A 313 0.51 44.42 13.20
CA CYS A 313 -0.32 44.54 14.37
C CYS A 313 0.35 43.88 15.57
N ASN A 314 0.32 44.52 16.73
CA ASN A 314 0.91 43.99 17.96
C ASN A 314 0.27 42.66 18.40
N GLU A 315 -0.93 42.37 17.96
CA GLU A 315 -1.63 41.11 18.21
C GLU A 315 -1.61 40.21 16.99
N VAL A 316 -1.11 38.96 17.18
CA VAL A 316 -1.15 37.86 16.19
C VAL A 316 -2.18 36.87 16.70
N GLN A 317 -3.23 36.63 15.91
CA GLN A 317 -4.27 35.64 16.23
C GLN A 317 -3.91 34.30 15.61
N ILE A 318 -4.13 33.21 16.36
CA ILE A 318 -3.77 31.87 15.93
C ILE A 318 -4.88 30.90 16.30
N ASP A 319 -5.39 30.19 15.32
CA ASP A 319 -6.27 29.05 15.51
C ASP A 319 -5.45 27.77 15.52
N VAL A 320 -5.36 27.11 16.66
CA VAL A 320 -4.60 25.86 16.81
C VAL A 320 -5.57 24.70 16.80
N THR A 321 -5.36 23.76 15.88
CA THR A 321 -6.15 22.54 15.78
C THR A 321 -5.45 21.40 16.51
N GLU A 322 -6.09 20.86 17.54
CA GLU A 322 -5.61 19.73 18.34
C GLU A 322 -6.46 18.50 18.09
N GLN A 323 -5.81 17.33 18.07
CA GLN A 323 -6.54 16.06 18.11
C GLN A 323 -6.97 15.73 19.54
N ASN A 324 -8.20 15.25 19.69
CA ASN A 324 -8.77 14.87 20.99
C ASN A 324 -8.28 13.50 21.53
N SER A 325 -7.39 12.83 20.85
CA SER A 325 -6.82 11.54 21.27
C SER A 325 -5.34 11.66 21.62
N SER A 326 -4.88 10.89 22.61
CA SER A 326 -3.48 10.82 23.03
C SER A 326 -2.58 10.61 21.82
N TRP A 327 -1.67 11.55 21.58
CA TRP A 327 -0.69 11.50 20.50
C TRP A 327 0.45 10.52 20.79
N ALA A 328 0.18 9.23 20.73
CA ALA A 328 1.18 8.37 20.18
C ALA A 328 1.14 8.59 18.66
N VAL A 329 2.26 8.84 18.00
CA VAL A 329 2.36 8.80 16.54
C VAL A 329 1.67 7.51 16.11
N GLN A 330 0.43 7.61 15.63
CA GLN A 330 -0.33 6.43 15.29
C GLN A 330 0.27 5.94 13.98
N ARG A 331 1.23 5.02 14.10
CA ARG A 331 1.83 4.33 12.96
C ARG A 331 0.75 3.61 12.16
N LYS A 332 0.95 3.43 10.88
CA LYS A 332 0.07 2.63 10.02
C LYS A 332 -0.02 1.21 10.59
N ALA A 333 -1.09 0.49 10.32
CA ALA A 333 -1.19 -0.92 10.68
C ALA A 333 -0.01 -1.72 10.09
N SER A 334 0.44 -1.38 8.88
CA SER A 334 1.61 -1.98 8.21
C SER A 334 2.94 -1.81 8.97
N ASP A 335 3.03 -0.83 9.85
CA ASP A 335 4.25 -0.54 10.61
C ASP A 335 4.25 -1.20 11.99
N VAL A 336 3.17 -1.91 12.34
CA VAL A 336 3.06 -2.69 13.58
C VAL A 336 3.96 -3.91 13.47
N LYS A 337 4.86 -4.08 14.43
CA LYS A 337 5.80 -5.18 14.48
C LYS A 337 5.16 -6.43 15.07
N VAL A 338 5.09 -7.50 14.28
CA VAL A 338 4.45 -8.76 14.66
C VAL A 338 5.48 -9.90 14.65
N ALA A 339 5.70 -10.52 15.79
CA ALA A 339 6.38 -11.81 15.82
C ALA A 339 5.34 -12.91 15.57
N ALA A 340 5.61 -13.84 14.66
CA ALA A 340 4.60 -14.77 14.20
C ALA A 340 5.05 -16.24 14.17
N ILE A 341 4.11 -17.15 14.49
CA ILE A 341 4.19 -18.58 14.18
C ILE A 341 2.96 -18.92 13.35
N LEU A 342 3.11 -18.87 12.04
CA LEU A 342 2.07 -19.09 11.04
C LEU A 342 2.55 -20.14 10.04
N ASP A 343 1.63 -20.89 9.43
CA ASP A 343 1.96 -21.70 8.27
C ASP A 343 2.22 -20.83 7.04
N GLU A 344 2.90 -21.33 6.04
CA GLU A 344 3.34 -20.63 4.83
C GLU A 344 2.26 -19.76 4.21
N PHE A 345 1.05 -20.29 4.06
CA PHE A 345 -0.04 -19.54 3.44
C PHE A 345 -0.43 -18.29 4.24
N SER A 346 -0.67 -18.43 5.54
CA SER A 346 -1.05 -17.31 6.41
C SER A 346 0.09 -16.29 6.53
N SER A 347 1.33 -16.78 6.62
CA SER A 347 2.53 -15.96 6.61
C SER A 347 2.60 -15.11 5.33
N ASN A 348 2.38 -15.72 4.15
CA ASN A 348 2.35 -15.02 2.88
C ASN A 348 1.21 -14.00 2.76
N CYS A 349 0.11 -14.17 3.50
CA CYS A 349 -1.01 -13.22 3.52
C CYS A 349 -0.77 -12.05 4.48
N PHE A 350 -0.34 -12.32 5.72
CA PHE A 350 -0.16 -11.27 6.73
C PHE A 350 1.05 -10.38 6.48
N ARG A 351 2.08 -10.85 5.80
CA ARG A 351 3.30 -10.08 5.49
C ARG A 351 3.05 -8.75 4.76
N TYR A 352 1.88 -8.59 4.14
CA TYR A 352 1.49 -7.34 3.47
C TYR A 352 0.76 -6.37 4.40
N GLU A 353 0.36 -6.83 5.58
CA GLU A 353 -0.45 -6.05 6.51
C GLU A 353 0.33 -5.52 7.71
N CYS A 354 1.52 -6.04 7.97
CA CYS A 354 2.36 -5.67 9.10
C CYS A 354 3.86 -5.87 8.83
N ASP A 355 4.70 -5.25 9.65
CA ASP A 355 6.12 -5.58 9.73
C ASP A 355 6.27 -6.88 10.52
N MET A 356 6.57 -7.99 9.84
CA MET A 356 6.45 -9.33 10.41
C MET A 356 7.74 -10.12 10.34
N ILE A 357 8.10 -10.75 11.46
CA ILE A 357 9.10 -11.82 11.50
C ILE A 357 8.45 -13.18 11.79
N SER A 358 8.93 -14.23 11.12
CA SER A 358 8.57 -15.60 11.44
C SER A 358 9.57 -16.16 12.46
N LEU A 359 9.08 -16.53 13.65
CA LEU A 359 9.92 -17.09 14.69
C LEU A 359 10.38 -18.52 14.34
N LEU A 360 11.62 -18.83 14.71
CA LEU A 360 12.18 -20.17 14.60
C LEU A 360 12.40 -20.75 16.02
N PRO A 361 12.16 -22.04 16.25
CA PRO A 361 12.26 -22.62 17.59
C PRO A 361 13.65 -22.56 18.20
N ASP A 362 14.69 -22.48 17.39
CA ASP A 362 16.08 -22.58 17.86
C ASP A 362 16.70 -21.21 18.21
N ASN A 363 16.16 -20.08 17.71
CA ASN A 363 16.71 -18.73 17.93
C ASN A 363 15.64 -17.67 18.23
N TRP A 364 14.43 -18.07 18.62
CA TRP A 364 13.30 -17.15 18.86
C TRP A 364 13.64 -16.03 19.87
N HIS A 365 14.52 -16.32 20.83
CA HIS A 365 14.85 -15.35 21.88
C HIS A 365 15.63 -14.19 21.30
N GLU A 366 16.66 -14.45 20.51
CA GLU A 366 17.43 -13.41 19.79
C GLU A 366 16.52 -12.64 18.83
N GLN A 367 15.68 -13.37 18.08
CA GLN A 367 14.73 -12.73 17.17
C GLN A 367 13.79 -11.75 17.89
N LEU A 368 13.26 -12.09 19.06
CA LEU A 368 12.39 -11.21 19.84
C LEU A 368 13.13 -10.03 20.45
N ASP A 369 14.36 -10.26 20.94
CA ASP A 369 15.19 -9.19 21.54
C ASP A 369 15.61 -8.14 20.50
N ASP A 370 15.95 -8.57 19.29
CA ASP A 370 16.36 -7.68 18.20
C ASP A 370 15.16 -6.95 17.57
N PHE A 371 14.07 -7.68 17.35
CA PHE A 371 12.91 -7.15 16.64
C PHE A 371 12.01 -6.27 17.51
N GLN A 372 11.89 -6.55 18.82
CA GLN A 372 11.04 -5.84 19.76
C GLN A 372 9.58 -5.74 19.26
N PRO A 373 8.83 -6.87 19.15
CA PRO A 373 7.50 -6.87 18.58
C PRO A 373 6.46 -6.18 19.48
N ASP A 374 5.42 -5.67 18.86
CA ASP A 374 4.24 -5.10 19.51
C ASP A 374 3.17 -6.15 19.81
N LEU A 375 3.23 -7.27 19.09
CA LEU A 375 2.24 -8.34 19.12
C LEU A 375 2.91 -9.68 18.82
N PHE A 376 2.52 -10.71 19.54
CA PHE A 376 2.81 -12.11 19.16
C PHE A 376 1.58 -12.77 18.58
N LEU A 377 1.64 -13.20 17.32
CA LEU A 377 0.56 -13.88 16.59
C LEU A 377 0.94 -15.33 16.31
N CYS A 378 0.18 -16.25 16.83
CA CYS A 378 0.32 -17.68 16.56
C CYS A 378 -0.98 -18.23 15.98
N GLU A 379 -0.89 -19.10 14.98
CA GLU A 379 -2.06 -19.85 14.53
C GLU A 379 -1.96 -21.33 14.89
N SER A 380 -3.02 -22.10 14.62
CA SER A 380 -3.01 -23.57 14.67
C SER A 380 -2.12 -24.12 13.56
N ALA A 381 -0.80 -23.84 13.64
CA ALA A 381 0.17 -24.13 12.62
C ALA A 381 0.59 -25.61 12.64
N TRP A 382 0.64 -26.23 11.46
CA TRP A 382 1.11 -27.60 11.27
C TRP A 382 2.60 -27.70 11.00
N SER A 383 3.17 -26.69 10.39
CA SER A 383 4.56 -26.70 9.89
C SER A 383 5.37 -25.48 10.29
N GLY A 384 4.75 -24.29 10.31
CA GLY A 384 5.41 -23.01 10.32
C GLY A 384 5.54 -22.42 8.91
N ALA A 385 6.18 -21.26 8.80
CA ALA A 385 6.26 -20.47 7.57
C ALA A 385 7.03 -21.16 6.42
N ASP A 386 7.91 -22.06 6.75
CA ASP A 386 8.63 -22.90 5.77
C ASP A 386 8.02 -24.30 5.74
N SER A 387 7.36 -24.65 4.64
CA SER A 387 6.70 -25.93 4.44
C SER A 387 7.68 -27.10 4.13
N GLU A 388 8.95 -26.81 3.76
CA GLU A 388 9.98 -27.82 3.52
C GLU A 388 10.65 -28.24 4.83
N SER A 389 11.23 -27.30 5.58
CA SER A 389 11.93 -27.58 6.83
C SER A 389 10.98 -27.87 8.00
N ARG A 390 9.74 -27.34 7.94
CA ARG A 390 8.66 -27.54 8.90
C ARG A 390 9.09 -27.30 10.36
N PRO A 391 9.66 -26.14 10.71
CA PRO A 391 10.33 -25.92 11.99
C PRO A 391 9.40 -26.07 13.21
N TRP A 392 8.12 -25.79 13.04
CA TRP A 392 7.12 -25.88 14.12
C TRP A 392 6.27 -27.16 14.10
N LYS A 393 6.64 -28.14 13.26
CA LYS A 393 5.90 -29.41 13.19
C LYS A 393 5.80 -30.10 14.55
N GLY A 394 4.58 -30.31 15.03
CA GLY A 394 4.31 -30.98 16.32
C GLY A 394 4.65 -30.12 17.55
N ARG A 395 4.97 -28.82 17.41
CA ARG A 395 5.37 -27.93 18.50
C ARG A 395 4.33 -26.86 18.87
N VAL A 396 3.18 -26.85 18.18
CA VAL A 396 2.12 -25.83 18.39
C VAL A 396 0.88 -26.40 19.07
N TYR A 397 0.73 -27.72 19.15
CA TYR A 397 -0.43 -28.36 19.80
C TYR A 397 0.04 -29.38 20.84
N SER A 398 -0.75 -29.59 21.89
CA SER A 398 -0.54 -30.73 22.79
C SER A 398 -1.09 -32.00 22.15
N SER A 399 -0.54 -33.16 22.49
CA SER A 399 -0.96 -34.42 21.92
C SER A 399 -0.95 -35.53 22.95
N SER A 400 -2.03 -36.34 22.94
CA SER A 400 -2.07 -37.58 23.69
C SER A 400 -1.03 -38.62 23.25
N ASN A 401 -0.44 -38.44 22.08
CA ASN A 401 0.60 -39.32 21.52
C ASN A 401 2.01 -38.97 22.03
N PHE A 402 2.21 -37.81 22.65
CA PHE A 402 3.52 -37.38 23.15
C PHE A 402 3.67 -37.74 24.64
N LYS A 403 4.83 -38.33 25.01
CA LYS A 403 5.15 -38.68 26.40
C LYS A 403 5.51 -37.49 27.27
N SER A 404 5.88 -36.38 26.69
CA SER A 404 6.30 -35.13 27.34
C SER A 404 5.76 -33.91 26.62
N GLU A 405 5.77 -32.77 27.29
CA GLU A 405 5.39 -31.49 26.68
C GLU A 405 6.28 -31.19 25.47
N ASN A 406 5.67 -31.02 24.32
CA ASN A 406 6.34 -30.79 23.05
C ASN A 406 6.33 -29.32 22.60
N ARG A 407 5.63 -28.43 23.33
CA ARG A 407 5.51 -27.00 23.02
C ARG A 407 6.45 -26.15 23.87
N LYS A 408 7.57 -26.67 24.32
CA LYS A 408 8.46 -25.97 25.27
C LYS A 408 8.87 -24.59 24.78
N GLU A 409 9.26 -24.46 23.53
CA GLU A 409 9.71 -23.22 22.91
C GLU A 409 8.53 -22.23 22.84
N LEU A 410 7.34 -22.69 22.41
CA LEU A 410 6.14 -21.86 22.35
C LEU A 410 5.72 -21.34 23.74
N LEU A 411 5.76 -22.21 24.74
CA LEU A 411 5.42 -21.82 26.12
C LEU A 411 6.45 -20.80 26.67
N SER A 412 7.72 -20.95 26.33
CA SER A 412 8.76 -19.99 26.72
C SER A 412 8.58 -18.64 26.03
N ILE A 413 8.15 -18.63 24.74
CA ILE A 413 7.77 -17.39 24.03
C ILE A 413 6.60 -16.69 24.74
N LEU A 414 5.59 -17.43 25.16
CA LEU A 414 4.45 -16.85 25.89
C LEU A 414 4.88 -16.23 27.23
N GLU A 415 5.78 -16.89 27.96
CA GLU A 415 6.33 -16.37 29.21
C GLU A 415 7.17 -15.11 28.96
N TYR A 416 7.99 -15.10 27.90
CA TYR A 416 8.72 -13.91 27.46
C TYR A 416 7.79 -12.75 27.14
N CYS A 417 6.74 -12.97 26.33
CA CYS A 417 5.75 -11.95 25.99
C CYS A 417 5.06 -11.40 27.24
N LYS A 418 4.63 -12.28 28.14
CA LYS A 418 4.00 -11.89 29.40
C LYS A 418 4.91 -11.02 30.27
N SER A 419 6.20 -11.36 30.36
CA SER A 419 7.16 -10.61 31.15
C SER A 419 7.41 -9.19 30.62
N ARG A 420 7.15 -8.94 29.34
CA ARG A 420 7.37 -7.66 28.64
C ARG A 420 6.05 -6.94 28.29
N GLY A 421 4.92 -7.49 28.67
CA GLY A 421 3.61 -6.90 28.36
C GLY A 421 3.26 -6.91 26.86
N ILE A 422 3.84 -7.85 26.10
CA ILE A 422 3.52 -8.04 24.68
C ILE A 422 2.23 -8.88 24.60
N PRO A 423 1.14 -8.37 24.02
CA PRO A 423 -0.11 -9.12 23.88
C PRO A 423 0.08 -10.33 22.97
N THR A 424 -0.60 -11.42 23.32
CA THR A 424 -0.52 -12.70 22.62
C THR A 424 -1.86 -13.09 22.02
N VAL A 425 -1.84 -13.45 20.74
CA VAL A 425 -3.02 -13.82 19.96
C VAL A 425 -2.85 -15.19 19.35
N PHE A 426 -3.84 -16.05 19.53
CA PHE A 426 -3.93 -17.37 18.88
C PHE A 426 -5.10 -17.40 17.90
N TRP A 427 -4.85 -17.79 16.66
CA TRP A 427 -5.88 -17.98 15.65
C TRP A 427 -6.06 -19.47 15.35
N ASN A 428 -7.14 -20.07 15.91
CA ASN A 428 -7.47 -21.48 15.65
C ASN A 428 -8.27 -21.60 14.33
N LYS A 429 -7.61 -22.07 13.29
CA LYS A 429 -8.18 -22.29 11.95
C LYS A 429 -8.78 -23.70 11.82
N GLU A 430 -8.52 -24.56 12.78
CA GLU A 430 -8.90 -25.97 12.75
C GLU A 430 -10.26 -26.23 13.41
N ASP A 431 -10.85 -25.21 14.03
CA ASP A 431 -12.22 -25.26 14.54
C ASP A 431 -13.26 -25.20 13.40
N PRO A 432 -14.39 -25.89 13.51
CA PRO A 432 -14.78 -26.79 14.63
C PRO A 432 -14.26 -28.22 14.45
N SER A 433 -13.69 -28.56 13.30
CA SER A 433 -13.37 -29.95 12.89
C SER A 433 -12.39 -30.65 13.84
N HIS A 434 -11.41 -29.93 14.40
CA HIS A 434 -10.41 -30.43 15.32
C HIS A 434 -10.60 -29.96 16.77
N TYR A 435 -11.72 -29.36 17.13
CA TYR A 435 -11.94 -28.81 18.46
C TYR A 435 -11.80 -29.88 19.56
N ASP A 436 -12.34 -31.06 19.33
CA ASP A 436 -12.31 -32.19 20.28
C ASP A 436 -11.15 -33.18 20.03
N ASP A 437 -10.27 -32.89 19.09
CA ASP A 437 -9.15 -33.76 18.75
C ASP A 437 -8.05 -33.72 19.80
N LYS A 438 -7.90 -34.78 20.57
CA LYS A 438 -6.88 -34.92 21.62
C LYS A 438 -5.49 -35.28 21.06
N ARG A 439 -5.39 -35.71 19.78
CA ARG A 439 -4.10 -35.99 19.13
C ARG A 439 -3.44 -34.70 18.63
N HIS A 440 -4.25 -33.72 18.26
CA HIS A 440 -3.80 -32.40 17.79
C HIS A 440 -4.59 -31.33 18.55
N ASN A 441 -4.35 -31.24 19.86
CA ASN A 441 -5.15 -30.41 20.75
C ASN A 441 -4.67 -28.94 20.69
N PHE A 442 -5.13 -28.21 19.66
CA PHE A 442 -4.91 -26.78 19.53
C PHE A 442 -5.69 -25.95 20.56
N VAL A 443 -6.82 -26.48 21.04
CA VAL A 443 -7.62 -25.81 22.08
C VAL A 443 -6.80 -25.60 23.35
N ASP A 444 -6.09 -26.62 23.83
CA ASP A 444 -5.23 -26.49 25.02
C ASP A 444 -4.13 -25.44 24.82
N THR A 445 -3.63 -25.30 23.60
CA THR A 445 -2.66 -24.22 23.28
C THR A 445 -3.33 -22.86 23.26
N ALA A 446 -4.47 -22.73 22.61
CA ALA A 446 -5.23 -21.48 22.50
C ALA A 446 -5.55 -20.88 23.88
N LEU A 447 -5.89 -21.72 24.85
CA LEU A 447 -6.21 -21.31 26.21
C LEU A 447 -5.04 -20.63 26.98
N ARG A 448 -3.83 -20.65 26.44
CA ARG A 448 -2.64 -20.04 27.05
C ARG A 448 -2.33 -18.63 26.56
N PHE A 449 -3.11 -18.16 25.59
CA PHE A 449 -2.96 -16.85 24.97
C PHE A 449 -3.93 -15.83 25.59
N ASP A 450 -3.63 -14.56 25.52
CA ASP A 450 -4.49 -13.50 26.03
C ASP A 450 -5.78 -13.39 25.22
N HIS A 451 -5.68 -13.57 23.89
CA HIS A 451 -6.80 -13.47 22.96
C HIS A 451 -6.85 -14.69 22.04
N VAL A 452 -8.02 -15.26 21.91
CA VAL A 452 -8.27 -16.40 21.00
C VAL A 452 -9.19 -15.95 19.88
N PHE A 453 -8.79 -16.23 18.67
CA PHE A 453 -9.63 -16.14 17.49
C PHE A 453 -9.89 -17.54 16.95
N THR A 454 -11.10 -17.76 16.47
CA THR A 454 -11.49 -19.02 15.83
C THR A 454 -12.25 -18.74 14.55
N THR A 455 -12.12 -19.61 13.55
CA THR A 455 -12.86 -19.47 12.30
C THR A 455 -14.35 -19.77 12.45
N ASP A 456 -14.74 -20.48 13.52
CA ASP A 456 -16.11 -20.92 13.77
C ASP A 456 -16.79 -20.17 14.89
N LEU A 457 -17.91 -19.52 14.59
CA LEU A 457 -18.73 -18.80 15.58
C LEU A 457 -19.27 -19.73 16.69
N GLY A 458 -19.58 -20.98 16.37
CA GLY A 458 -20.04 -21.97 17.36
C GLY A 458 -18.97 -22.27 18.42
N SER A 459 -17.73 -22.36 18.01
CA SER A 459 -16.57 -22.60 18.88
C SER A 459 -16.32 -21.45 19.86
N VAL A 460 -16.63 -20.20 19.50
CA VAL A 460 -16.55 -19.05 20.43
C VAL A 460 -17.35 -19.33 21.72
N ASN A 461 -18.59 -19.82 21.56
CA ASN A 461 -19.45 -20.14 22.69
C ASN A 461 -18.91 -21.30 23.49
N ARG A 462 -18.28 -22.30 22.86
CA ARG A 462 -17.66 -23.45 23.53
C ARG A 462 -16.47 -23.00 24.38
N TYR A 463 -15.52 -22.22 23.83
CA TYR A 463 -14.38 -21.68 24.61
C TYR A 463 -14.85 -20.94 25.87
N ARG A 464 -15.89 -20.11 25.73
CA ARG A 464 -16.44 -19.35 26.88
C ARG A 464 -17.12 -20.22 27.92
N LYS A 465 -17.96 -21.19 27.50
CA LYS A 465 -18.72 -22.05 28.38
C LYS A 465 -17.87 -23.14 29.02
N GLU A 466 -17.01 -23.79 28.25
CA GLU A 466 -16.25 -24.96 28.71
C GLU A 466 -15.02 -24.55 29.53
N TYR A 467 -14.38 -23.42 29.15
CA TYR A 467 -13.10 -22.99 29.72
C TYR A 467 -13.13 -21.61 30.38
N GLY A 468 -14.17 -20.83 30.20
CA GLY A 468 -14.27 -19.50 30.80
C GLY A 468 -13.28 -18.50 30.25
N HIS A 469 -12.76 -18.71 29.02
CA HIS A 469 -11.76 -17.83 28.45
C HIS A 469 -12.33 -16.41 28.21
N PRO A 470 -11.69 -15.33 28.73
CA PRO A 470 -12.30 -13.98 28.76
C PRO A 470 -12.36 -13.30 27.40
N SER A 471 -11.45 -13.63 26.48
CA SER A 471 -11.32 -12.96 25.18
C SER A 471 -11.29 -13.97 24.02
N VAL A 472 -12.47 -14.33 23.53
CA VAL A 472 -12.63 -15.23 22.38
C VAL A 472 -13.52 -14.57 21.34
N HIS A 473 -13.05 -14.55 20.09
CA HIS A 473 -13.66 -13.83 18.96
C HIS A 473 -13.68 -14.70 17.72
N VAL A 474 -14.63 -14.43 16.82
CA VAL A 474 -14.65 -15.06 15.50
C VAL A 474 -13.72 -14.30 14.55
N LEU A 475 -12.91 -15.03 13.78
CA LEU A 475 -12.07 -14.51 12.72
C LEU A 475 -12.12 -15.47 11.51
N PRO A 476 -13.07 -15.30 10.59
CA PRO A 476 -13.17 -16.13 9.39
C PRO A 476 -11.96 -15.98 8.50
N PHE A 477 -11.75 -16.92 7.60
CA PHE A 477 -10.80 -16.78 6.52
C PHE A 477 -11.06 -15.50 5.71
N ALA A 478 -10.07 -15.10 4.93
CA ALA A 478 -10.11 -13.91 4.11
C ALA A 478 -9.26 -14.10 2.85
N VAL A 479 -9.18 -13.09 2.01
CA VAL A 479 -8.27 -13.04 0.86
C VAL A 479 -7.18 -12.01 1.07
N GLN A 480 -6.02 -12.27 0.50
CA GLN A 480 -4.96 -11.28 0.30
C GLN A 480 -5.06 -10.73 -1.13
N PRO A 481 -5.53 -9.46 -1.32
CA PRO A 481 -5.74 -8.90 -2.65
C PRO A 481 -4.47 -8.77 -3.49
N ARG A 482 -3.30 -8.64 -2.87
CA ARG A 482 -2.03 -8.62 -3.60
C ARG A 482 -1.69 -9.96 -4.25
N LEU A 483 -2.22 -11.07 -3.72
CA LEU A 483 -2.04 -12.41 -4.26
C LEU A 483 -3.20 -12.82 -5.17
N PHE A 484 -4.44 -12.44 -4.81
CA PHE A 484 -5.67 -12.80 -5.51
C PHE A 484 -6.47 -11.54 -5.82
N ASN A 485 -6.52 -11.16 -7.07
CA ASN A 485 -7.14 -9.93 -7.54
C ASN A 485 -7.76 -10.14 -8.93
N PRO A 486 -8.62 -9.24 -9.41
CA PRO A 486 -9.31 -9.41 -10.67
C PRO A 486 -8.47 -9.05 -11.90
N LEU A 487 -7.20 -8.56 -11.74
CA LEU A 487 -6.34 -8.21 -12.88
C LEU A 487 -6.28 -9.36 -13.90
N GLU A 488 -6.81 -9.13 -15.08
CA GLU A 488 -6.86 -10.13 -16.14
C GLU A 488 -5.51 -10.24 -16.85
N ILE A 489 -4.96 -11.45 -16.82
CA ILE A 489 -3.67 -11.79 -17.41
C ILE A 489 -3.79 -12.67 -18.66
N THR A 490 -4.89 -13.39 -18.78
CA THR A 490 -5.18 -14.30 -19.90
C THR A 490 -6.67 -14.31 -20.20
N GLU A 491 -7.02 -14.74 -21.40
CA GLU A 491 -8.42 -15.01 -21.76
C GLU A 491 -8.96 -16.21 -20.95
N ARG A 492 -10.17 -16.09 -20.40
CA ARG A 492 -10.79 -17.14 -19.60
C ARG A 492 -11.39 -18.22 -20.50
N LYS A 493 -11.12 -19.47 -20.15
CA LYS A 493 -11.71 -20.62 -20.82
C LYS A 493 -13.13 -20.85 -20.32
N LYS A 494 -14.00 -21.34 -21.20
CA LYS A 494 -15.33 -21.84 -20.86
C LYS A 494 -15.20 -23.17 -20.10
N ALA A 495 -14.72 -23.08 -18.88
CA ALA A 495 -14.35 -24.23 -18.05
C ALA A 495 -14.71 -23.96 -16.57
N VAL A 496 -14.83 -25.07 -15.82
CA VAL A 496 -14.90 -25.08 -14.38
C VAL A 496 -13.59 -25.65 -13.84
N ASN A 497 -12.81 -24.84 -13.15
CA ASN A 497 -11.58 -25.32 -12.50
C ASN A 497 -11.83 -25.76 -11.06
N PHE A 498 -11.13 -26.78 -10.62
CA PHE A 498 -11.03 -27.19 -9.23
C PHE A 498 -9.55 -27.42 -8.89
N ALA A 499 -8.98 -26.60 -8.00
CA ALA A 499 -7.61 -26.78 -7.50
C ALA A 499 -7.67 -27.38 -6.09
N GLY A 500 -7.46 -28.66 -5.91
CA GLY A 500 -7.58 -29.32 -4.61
C GLY A 500 -7.17 -30.78 -4.65
N GLY A 501 -7.40 -31.50 -3.54
CA GLY A 501 -7.11 -32.89 -3.41
C GLY A 501 -8.34 -33.73 -3.15
N TRP A 502 -8.25 -35.00 -3.50
CA TRP A 502 -9.17 -36.04 -3.09
C TRP A 502 -8.78 -36.54 -1.68
N TYR A 503 -9.77 -36.84 -0.83
CA TYR A 503 -9.56 -37.37 0.50
C TYR A 503 -10.59 -38.48 0.77
N SER A 504 -10.24 -39.72 0.47
CA SER A 504 -11.13 -40.88 0.51
C SER A 504 -11.72 -41.14 1.91
N ASN A 505 -11.03 -40.66 2.96
CA ASN A 505 -11.51 -40.76 4.36
C ASN A 505 -12.66 -39.79 4.69
N HIS A 506 -13.01 -38.86 3.79
CA HIS A 506 -14.12 -37.92 3.95
C HIS A 506 -15.28 -38.26 3.00
N GLY A 507 -16.01 -39.36 3.27
CA GLY A 507 -17.04 -39.92 2.36
C GLY A 507 -18.06 -38.89 1.89
N ALA A 508 -18.66 -38.11 2.78
CA ALA A 508 -19.66 -37.08 2.42
C ALA A 508 -19.07 -36.00 1.47
N ARG A 509 -17.79 -35.65 1.66
CA ARG A 509 -17.07 -34.72 0.77
C ARG A 509 -16.87 -35.36 -0.62
N CYS A 510 -16.45 -36.62 -0.68
CA CYS A 510 -16.24 -37.35 -1.92
C CYS A 510 -17.55 -37.49 -2.71
N GLU A 511 -18.66 -37.80 -2.04
CA GLU A 511 -19.99 -37.85 -2.65
C GLU A 511 -20.43 -36.50 -3.23
N ALA A 512 -20.19 -35.39 -2.51
CA ALA A 512 -20.45 -34.05 -2.98
C ALA A 512 -19.61 -33.73 -4.24
N MET A 513 -18.31 -34.07 -4.22
CA MET A 513 -17.41 -33.91 -5.37
C MET A 513 -17.91 -34.71 -6.59
N ASN A 514 -18.29 -35.96 -6.41
CA ASN A 514 -18.81 -36.80 -7.50
C ASN A 514 -20.07 -36.16 -8.15
N ARG A 515 -21.03 -35.74 -7.32
CA ARG A 515 -22.23 -35.07 -7.81
C ARG A 515 -21.90 -33.78 -8.56
N MET A 516 -21.01 -32.96 -8.04
CA MET A 516 -20.65 -31.67 -8.64
C MET A 516 -19.86 -31.86 -9.95
N PHE A 517 -18.89 -32.77 -10.00
CA PHE A 517 -18.16 -33.08 -11.22
C PHE A 517 -19.08 -33.64 -12.28
N GLY A 518 -20.00 -34.52 -11.89
CA GLY A 518 -21.04 -35.04 -12.79
C GLY A 518 -21.97 -33.94 -13.35
N ALA A 519 -22.29 -32.96 -12.53
CA ALA A 519 -23.09 -31.79 -12.96
C ALA A 519 -22.33 -30.95 -13.99
N VAL A 520 -21.01 -30.72 -13.79
CA VAL A 520 -20.15 -30.02 -14.76
C VAL A 520 -20.08 -30.80 -16.07
N ASN A 521 -19.79 -32.10 -16.00
CA ASN A 521 -19.70 -32.95 -17.20
C ASN A 521 -21.04 -33.04 -17.99
N SER A 522 -22.17 -32.76 -17.35
CA SER A 522 -23.47 -32.70 -18.01
C SER A 522 -23.79 -31.31 -18.59
N SER A 523 -22.93 -30.32 -18.37
CA SER A 523 -23.05 -28.95 -18.87
C SER A 523 -22.20 -28.72 -20.13
N GLU A 524 -22.12 -27.48 -20.58
CA GLU A 524 -21.29 -27.06 -21.72
C GLU A 524 -19.87 -26.63 -21.30
N TYR A 525 -19.54 -26.72 -20.00
CA TYR A 525 -18.25 -26.33 -19.46
C TYR A 525 -17.28 -27.50 -19.37
N GLU A 526 -16.02 -27.26 -19.72
CA GLU A 526 -14.91 -28.23 -19.52
C GLU A 526 -14.57 -28.36 -18.03
N LEU A 527 -14.50 -29.58 -17.49
CA LEU A 527 -14.01 -29.79 -16.14
C LEU A 527 -12.47 -29.83 -16.15
N GLN A 528 -11.83 -29.09 -15.24
CA GLN A 528 -10.36 -29.06 -15.05
C GLN A 528 -10.02 -29.26 -13.58
N ILE A 529 -9.35 -30.36 -13.25
CA ILE A 529 -8.96 -30.75 -11.88
C ILE A 529 -7.46 -30.57 -11.72
N PHE A 530 -7.00 -29.57 -10.97
CA PHE A 530 -5.59 -29.41 -10.61
C PHE A 530 -5.34 -30.13 -9.28
N ASP A 531 -4.79 -31.33 -9.39
CA ASP A 531 -4.64 -32.22 -8.23
C ASP A 531 -3.44 -31.81 -7.38
N ARG A 532 -3.70 -31.48 -6.11
CA ARG A 532 -2.66 -31.15 -5.11
C ARG A 532 -1.65 -32.26 -4.90
N PHE A 533 -2.08 -33.53 -5.02
CA PHE A 533 -1.28 -34.71 -4.77
C PHE A 533 -0.80 -35.41 -6.03
N TYR A 534 -0.84 -34.72 -7.17
CA TYR A 534 -0.45 -35.27 -8.46
C TYR A 534 0.91 -35.96 -8.44
N GLY A 535 0.99 -37.23 -8.87
CA GLY A 535 2.20 -38.04 -8.85
C GLY A 535 2.57 -38.59 -7.47
N GLY A 536 1.74 -38.36 -6.44
CA GLY A 536 1.89 -38.96 -5.12
C GLY A 536 1.65 -40.46 -5.14
N LYS A 537 2.03 -41.14 -4.03
CA LYS A 537 1.91 -42.60 -3.89
C LYS A 537 0.79 -43.06 -2.94
N ASP A 538 0.16 -42.11 -2.27
CA ASP A 538 -0.87 -42.41 -1.26
C ASP A 538 -2.24 -42.54 -1.97
N GLU A 539 -2.72 -43.76 -2.05
CA GLU A 539 -3.97 -44.12 -2.72
C GLU A 539 -5.21 -43.42 -2.08
N SER A 540 -5.11 -42.98 -0.82
CA SER A 540 -6.18 -42.26 -0.15
C SER A 540 -6.46 -40.90 -0.80
N HIS A 541 -5.55 -40.41 -1.61
CA HIS A 541 -5.63 -39.13 -2.33
C HIS A 541 -5.90 -39.30 -3.83
N PHE A 542 -6.06 -40.53 -4.33
CA PHE A 542 -6.34 -40.77 -5.74
C PHE A 542 -7.78 -40.48 -6.08
N TYR A 543 -7.98 -39.71 -7.14
CA TYR A 543 -9.30 -39.48 -7.71
C TYR A 543 -9.83 -40.78 -8.32
N PRO A 544 -11.16 -41.00 -8.35
CA PRO A 544 -11.76 -42.09 -9.11
C PRO A 544 -11.31 -42.07 -10.59
N GLU A 545 -11.17 -43.25 -11.18
CA GLU A 545 -10.67 -43.42 -12.55
C GLU A 545 -11.49 -42.65 -13.59
N GLU A 546 -12.80 -42.53 -13.38
CA GLU A 546 -13.71 -41.77 -14.23
C GLU A 546 -13.32 -40.28 -14.40
N PHE A 547 -12.54 -39.71 -13.50
CA PHE A 547 -12.07 -38.32 -13.58
C PHE A 547 -10.64 -38.18 -14.10
N SER A 548 -9.96 -39.29 -14.41
CA SER A 548 -8.53 -39.30 -14.80
C SER A 548 -8.20 -38.40 -15.98
N SER A 549 -9.13 -38.28 -16.96
CA SER A 549 -8.95 -37.44 -18.16
C SER A 549 -9.01 -35.93 -17.87
N TYR A 550 -9.54 -35.51 -16.71
CA TYR A 550 -9.67 -34.10 -16.31
C TYR A 550 -8.56 -33.63 -15.37
N ILE A 551 -7.72 -34.57 -14.89
CA ILE A 551 -6.67 -34.29 -13.90
C ILE A 551 -5.47 -33.63 -14.59
N LYS A 552 -5.02 -32.55 -13.95
CA LYS A 552 -3.83 -31.78 -14.33
C LYS A 552 -2.84 -31.79 -13.17
N PRO A 553 -1.53 -31.57 -13.44
CA PRO A 553 -0.52 -31.45 -12.42
C PRO A 553 -0.86 -30.39 -11.35
N SER A 554 -0.31 -30.59 -10.16
CA SER A 554 -0.39 -29.60 -9.09
C SER A 554 0.25 -28.27 -9.52
N VAL A 555 -0.29 -27.18 -8.99
CA VAL A 555 0.22 -25.83 -9.24
C VAL A 555 0.81 -25.28 -7.94
N PRO A 556 2.01 -24.68 -7.97
CA PRO A 556 2.59 -24.01 -6.81
C PRO A 556 1.64 -22.97 -6.21
N ASN A 557 1.75 -22.74 -4.89
CA ASN A 557 0.83 -21.86 -4.16
C ASN A 557 0.84 -20.41 -4.69
N ASP A 558 1.98 -19.92 -5.14
CA ASP A 558 2.18 -18.57 -5.71
C ASP A 558 1.56 -18.40 -7.09
N ARG A 559 1.24 -19.52 -7.79
CA ARG A 559 0.64 -19.52 -9.12
C ARG A 559 -0.83 -19.96 -9.15
N VAL A 560 -1.41 -20.30 -8.02
CA VAL A 560 -2.81 -20.77 -7.95
C VAL A 560 -3.80 -19.71 -8.47
N ALA A 561 -3.50 -18.43 -8.30
CA ALA A 561 -4.32 -17.34 -8.86
C ALA A 561 -4.44 -17.41 -10.40
N GLU A 562 -3.42 -17.90 -11.11
CA GLU A 562 -3.46 -18.10 -12.57
C GLU A 562 -4.52 -19.16 -12.96
N VAL A 563 -4.63 -20.22 -12.17
CA VAL A 563 -5.65 -21.24 -12.36
C VAL A 563 -7.05 -20.65 -12.19
N TYR A 564 -7.24 -19.88 -11.12
CA TYR A 564 -8.54 -19.25 -10.84
C TYR A 564 -8.96 -18.26 -11.94
N LYS A 565 -8.02 -17.51 -12.47
CA LYS A 565 -8.24 -16.55 -13.57
C LYS A 565 -8.35 -17.23 -14.94
N GLY A 566 -7.83 -18.43 -15.10
CA GLY A 566 -7.81 -19.16 -16.39
C GLY A 566 -9.15 -19.74 -16.83
N SER A 567 -10.19 -19.74 -15.98
CA SER A 567 -11.52 -20.26 -16.26
C SER A 567 -12.60 -19.27 -15.85
N GLU A 568 -13.77 -19.34 -16.49
CA GLU A 568 -14.92 -18.51 -16.15
C GLU A 568 -15.50 -18.86 -14.78
N ILE A 569 -15.42 -20.14 -14.40
CA ILE A 569 -16.01 -20.69 -13.18
C ILE A 569 -14.95 -21.40 -12.35
N GLY A 570 -14.97 -21.19 -11.06
CA GLY A 570 -14.15 -21.90 -10.09
C GLY A 570 -14.99 -22.69 -9.10
N MET A 571 -14.57 -23.92 -8.84
CA MET A 571 -15.25 -24.82 -7.91
C MET A 571 -14.51 -24.89 -6.58
N THR A 572 -15.29 -24.86 -5.51
CA THR A 572 -14.80 -25.14 -4.16
C THR A 572 -15.64 -26.21 -3.47
N ILE A 573 -15.02 -26.93 -2.54
CA ILE A 573 -15.69 -27.96 -1.75
C ILE A 573 -15.44 -27.66 -0.27
N ASN A 574 -16.52 -27.55 0.49
CA ASN A 574 -16.50 -27.39 1.93
C ASN A 574 -16.62 -28.75 2.60
N THR A 575 -15.69 -29.08 3.49
CA THR A 575 -15.79 -30.27 4.35
C THR A 575 -16.71 -29.95 5.55
N GLU A 576 -16.54 -28.76 6.13
CA GLU A 576 -17.46 -28.23 7.13
C GLU A 576 -18.62 -27.49 6.42
N THR A 577 -19.84 -27.90 6.71
CA THR A 577 -21.04 -27.39 6.03
C THR A 577 -22.06 -26.74 6.98
N LYS A 578 -21.90 -26.93 8.29
CA LYS A 578 -22.84 -26.44 9.31
C LYS A 578 -22.39 -25.19 10.04
N SER A 579 -21.10 -24.88 9.98
CA SER A 579 -20.59 -23.66 10.59
C SER A 579 -21.10 -22.41 9.84
N PRO A 580 -21.60 -21.39 10.54
CA PRO A 580 -22.05 -20.15 9.91
C PRO A 580 -20.91 -19.26 9.42
N THR A 581 -19.64 -19.53 9.81
CA THR A 581 -18.50 -18.66 9.51
C THR A 581 -17.26 -19.39 9.01
N MET A 582 -17.15 -20.71 9.24
CA MET A 582 -16.04 -21.54 8.78
C MET A 582 -16.42 -22.29 7.52
N PHE A 583 -15.72 -22.03 6.44
CA PHE A 583 -15.81 -22.70 5.14
C PHE A 583 -14.49 -22.55 4.38
N ALA A 584 -14.39 -23.17 3.21
CA ALA A 584 -13.15 -23.16 2.45
C ALA A 584 -12.72 -21.74 2.04
N ARG A 585 -11.53 -21.31 2.44
CA ARG A 585 -10.95 -20.00 2.09
C ARG A 585 -10.95 -19.70 0.58
N ARG A 586 -10.86 -20.73 -0.25
CA ARG A 586 -10.86 -20.64 -1.72
C ARG A 586 -12.03 -19.83 -2.27
N ILE A 587 -13.15 -19.80 -1.59
CA ILE A 587 -14.30 -18.97 -1.97
C ILE A 587 -13.89 -17.50 -2.10
N PHE A 588 -13.21 -16.96 -1.10
CA PHE A 588 -12.73 -15.58 -1.11
C PHE A 588 -11.69 -15.36 -2.22
N GLU A 589 -10.80 -16.34 -2.43
CA GLU A 589 -9.75 -16.28 -3.43
C GLU A 589 -10.34 -16.26 -4.86
N LEU A 590 -11.30 -17.13 -5.15
CA LEU A 590 -11.99 -17.18 -6.44
C LEU A 590 -12.78 -15.88 -6.72
N MET A 591 -13.51 -15.38 -5.73
CA MET A 591 -14.28 -14.15 -5.86
C MET A 591 -13.37 -12.93 -6.07
N ALA A 592 -12.25 -12.85 -5.35
CA ALA A 592 -11.26 -11.79 -5.54
C ALA A 592 -10.60 -11.86 -6.93
N CYS A 593 -10.43 -13.06 -7.51
CA CYS A 593 -10.00 -13.25 -8.88
C CYS A 593 -11.10 -12.97 -9.93
N ASN A 594 -12.24 -12.43 -9.52
CA ASN A 594 -13.41 -12.20 -10.39
C ASN A 594 -13.86 -13.47 -11.15
N THR A 595 -13.84 -14.62 -10.48
CA THR A 595 -14.21 -15.93 -11.02
C THR A 595 -15.54 -16.33 -10.41
N TYR A 596 -16.51 -16.77 -11.24
CA TYR A 596 -17.82 -17.22 -10.74
C TYR A 596 -17.64 -18.48 -9.88
N VAL A 597 -18.33 -18.54 -8.73
CA VAL A 597 -18.11 -19.61 -7.78
C VAL A 597 -19.25 -20.63 -7.79
N VAL A 598 -18.87 -21.91 -7.92
CA VAL A 598 -19.75 -23.04 -7.66
C VAL A 598 -19.24 -23.83 -6.45
N SER A 599 -20.15 -24.33 -5.62
CA SER A 599 -19.83 -24.98 -4.36
C SER A 599 -20.83 -26.09 -4.02
N ASN A 600 -20.49 -26.96 -3.08
CA ASN A 600 -21.50 -27.68 -2.31
C ASN A 600 -22.10 -26.71 -1.29
N PHE A 601 -23.34 -26.96 -0.88
CA PHE A 601 -23.98 -26.11 0.10
C PHE A 601 -23.24 -26.11 1.44
N SER A 602 -23.08 -24.92 2.00
CA SER A 602 -22.57 -24.68 3.35
C SER A 602 -23.36 -23.51 3.92
N GLU A 603 -23.78 -23.62 5.20
CA GLU A 603 -24.51 -22.57 5.91
C GLU A 603 -23.71 -21.26 5.89
N GLY A 604 -22.42 -21.33 6.18
CA GLY A 604 -21.56 -20.14 6.17
C GLY A 604 -21.41 -19.50 4.79
N VAL A 605 -21.25 -20.29 3.73
CA VAL A 605 -21.21 -19.74 2.36
C VAL A 605 -22.52 -19.05 2.01
N HIS A 606 -23.65 -19.66 2.36
CA HIS A 606 -24.95 -19.08 2.09
C HIS A 606 -25.20 -17.81 2.93
N GLU A 607 -24.83 -17.80 4.17
CA GLU A 607 -24.93 -16.61 5.05
C GLU A 607 -24.11 -15.42 4.51
N PHE A 608 -22.90 -15.71 4.00
CA PHE A 608 -22.01 -14.67 3.49
C PHE A 608 -22.41 -14.20 2.08
N PHE A 609 -22.81 -15.09 1.18
CA PHE A 609 -22.91 -14.80 -0.25
C PHE A 609 -24.27 -15.12 -0.87
N GLY A 610 -25.16 -15.81 -0.13
CA GLY A 610 -26.52 -16.12 -0.58
C GLY A 610 -26.54 -16.89 -1.91
N ASP A 611 -27.40 -16.40 -2.82
CA ASP A 611 -27.59 -16.98 -4.14
C ASP A 611 -26.57 -16.50 -5.20
N ASP A 612 -25.57 -15.69 -4.79
CA ASP A 612 -24.45 -15.32 -5.66
C ASP A 612 -23.41 -16.44 -5.82
N VAL A 613 -23.64 -17.59 -5.15
CA VAL A 613 -22.89 -18.84 -5.30
C VAL A 613 -23.87 -19.92 -5.77
N LEU A 614 -23.52 -20.67 -6.80
CA LEU A 614 -24.35 -21.78 -7.28
C LEU A 614 -23.97 -23.07 -6.53
N TYR A 615 -24.95 -23.68 -5.85
CA TYR A 615 -24.77 -24.91 -5.08
C TYR A 615 -25.11 -26.13 -5.90
N LEU A 616 -24.10 -26.70 -6.60
CA LEU A 616 -24.28 -27.79 -7.57
C LEU A 616 -24.69 -29.11 -6.93
N ASP A 617 -24.48 -29.34 -5.65
CA ASP A 617 -24.99 -30.50 -4.93
C ASP A 617 -26.50 -30.45 -4.70
N ARG A 618 -27.09 -29.24 -4.69
CA ARG A 618 -28.55 -28.99 -4.57
C ARG A 618 -29.22 -28.75 -5.92
N ASP A 619 -28.49 -28.13 -6.84
CA ASP A 619 -28.95 -27.79 -8.17
C ASP A 619 -27.98 -28.27 -9.26
N PRO A 620 -27.97 -29.56 -9.62
CA PRO A 620 -27.06 -30.13 -10.60
C PRO A 620 -27.26 -29.58 -12.03
N HIS A 621 -28.40 -28.96 -12.30
CA HIS A 621 -28.73 -28.37 -13.62
C HIS A 621 -28.55 -26.84 -13.63
N GLY A 622 -28.09 -26.25 -12.56
CA GLY A 622 -27.93 -24.81 -12.43
C GLY A 622 -27.01 -24.18 -13.47
N LEU A 623 -25.91 -24.85 -13.82
CA LEU A 623 -24.99 -24.39 -14.88
C LEU A 623 -25.65 -24.22 -16.25
N LYS A 624 -26.65 -25.07 -16.58
CA LYS A 624 -27.36 -24.97 -17.86
C LYS A 624 -28.33 -23.79 -17.92
N ARG A 625 -28.74 -23.26 -16.78
CA ARG A 625 -29.67 -22.13 -16.65
C ARG A 625 -28.98 -20.79 -16.36
N LEU A 626 -27.71 -20.83 -16.03
CA LEU A 626 -26.95 -19.66 -15.69
C LEU A 626 -26.70 -18.77 -16.90
N SER A 627 -27.30 -17.59 -16.92
CA SER A 627 -27.06 -16.63 -18.01
C SER A 627 -25.73 -15.88 -17.80
N SER A 628 -25.16 -15.36 -18.89
CA SER A 628 -23.93 -14.55 -18.84
C SER A 628 -24.12 -13.30 -17.96
N GLU A 629 -25.28 -12.65 -18.03
CA GLU A 629 -25.62 -11.46 -17.26
C GLU A 629 -25.68 -11.77 -15.75
N GLN A 630 -26.35 -12.88 -15.40
CA GLN A 630 -26.38 -13.34 -14.00
C GLN A 630 -24.98 -13.63 -13.46
N MET A 631 -24.16 -14.34 -14.24
CA MET A 631 -22.78 -14.64 -13.89
C MET A 631 -21.97 -13.35 -13.66
N LYS A 632 -22.06 -12.39 -14.57
CA LYS A 632 -21.33 -11.11 -14.47
C LYS A 632 -21.77 -10.32 -13.24
N ALA A 633 -23.08 -10.20 -13.02
CA ALA A 633 -23.63 -9.48 -11.88
C ALA A 633 -23.21 -10.09 -10.54
N SER A 634 -23.27 -11.43 -10.40
CA SER A 634 -22.84 -12.12 -9.18
C SER A 634 -21.33 -11.99 -8.96
N LYS A 635 -20.53 -12.12 -10.00
CA LYS A 635 -19.07 -11.92 -9.93
C LYS A 635 -18.74 -10.53 -9.40
N ARG A 636 -19.36 -9.46 -9.91
CA ARG A 636 -19.14 -8.09 -9.47
C ARG A 636 -19.54 -7.89 -8.01
N ARG A 637 -20.76 -8.32 -7.62
CA ARG A 637 -21.21 -8.19 -6.22
C ARG A 637 -20.28 -8.91 -5.24
N ASN A 638 -19.87 -10.13 -5.58
CA ASN A 638 -18.97 -10.93 -4.77
C ASN A 638 -17.58 -10.31 -4.68
N LEU A 639 -17.02 -9.80 -5.78
CA LEU A 639 -15.71 -9.12 -5.80
C LEU A 639 -15.73 -7.89 -4.88
N ILE A 640 -16.72 -7.00 -5.04
CA ILE A 640 -16.86 -5.81 -4.20
C ILE A 640 -16.98 -6.21 -2.73
N LYS A 641 -17.87 -7.14 -2.41
CA LYS A 641 -18.08 -7.61 -1.03
C LYS A 641 -16.83 -8.18 -0.38
N VAL A 642 -16.07 -8.97 -1.14
CA VAL A 642 -14.83 -9.57 -0.64
C VAL A 642 -13.75 -8.52 -0.41
N LEU A 643 -13.55 -7.60 -1.35
CA LEU A 643 -12.56 -6.52 -1.20
C LEU A 643 -12.94 -5.53 -0.09
N GLU A 644 -14.23 -5.27 0.10
CA GLU A 644 -14.75 -4.36 1.12
C GLU A 644 -14.65 -4.93 2.55
N LYS A 645 -14.95 -6.25 2.74
CA LYS A 645 -15.22 -6.83 4.07
C LYS A 645 -14.38 -8.04 4.43
N HIS A 646 -13.75 -8.68 3.47
CA HIS A 646 -13.15 -10.00 3.69
C HIS A 646 -11.70 -10.09 3.20
N THR A 647 -10.87 -9.08 3.49
CA THR A 647 -9.42 -9.10 3.24
C THR A 647 -8.62 -9.34 4.52
N TYR A 648 -7.37 -9.78 4.39
CA TYR A 648 -6.46 -9.95 5.53
C TYR A 648 -6.21 -8.64 6.27
N ARG A 649 -6.35 -7.50 5.61
CA ARG A 649 -6.28 -6.18 6.26
C ARG A 649 -7.35 -6.04 7.34
N GLN A 650 -8.64 -6.30 7.02
CA GLN A 650 -9.71 -6.20 8.02
C GLN A 650 -9.53 -7.22 9.15
N ARG A 651 -8.99 -8.41 8.85
CA ARG A 651 -8.68 -9.40 9.88
C ARG A 651 -7.58 -8.92 10.81
N PHE A 652 -6.53 -8.31 10.24
CA PHE A 652 -5.43 -7.77 11.04
C PHE A 652 -5.87 -6.58 11.90
N GLU A 653 -6.63 -5.65 11.34
CA GLU A 653 -7.21 -4.54 12.10
C GLU A 653 -8.11 -5.03 13.25
N GLN A 654 -8.91 -6.08 13.03
CA GLN A 654 -9.70 -6.71 14.10
C GLN A 654 -8.81 -7.33 15.19
N ILE A 655 -7.69 -7.94 14.83
CA ILE A 655 -6.70 -8.46 15.78
C ILE A 655 -6.11 -7.30 16.60
N LEU A 656 -5.66 -6.22 15.96
CA LEU A 656 -5.08 -5.05 16.63
C LEU A 656 -6.07 -4.37 17.58
N ASP A 657 -7.31 -4.18 17.15
CA ASP A 657 -8.38 -3.60 17.98
C ASP A 657 -8.67 -4.46 19.23
N THR A 658 -8.69 -5.80 19.09
CA THR A 658 -8.91 -6.74 20.18
C THR A 658 -7.73 -6.76 21.16
N ALA A 659 -6.51 -6.79 20.62
CA ALA A 659 -5.28 -6.80 21.41
C ALA A 659 -4.93 -5.41 21.97
N LYS A 660 -5.69 -4.36 21.62
CA LYS A 660 -5.49 -2.96 22.04
C LYS A 660 -4.12 -2.41 21.62
N VAL A 661 -3.60 -2.91 20.50
CA VAL A 661 -2.38 -2.37 19.89
C VAL A 661 -2.74 -1.11 19.14
N SER A 662 -2.10 0.00 19.49
CA SER A 662 -2.38 1.29 18.89
C SER A 662 -1.87 1.38 17.45
N TYR A 663 -2.73 1.79 16.53
CA TYR A 663 -2.41 2.09 15.14
C TYR A 663 -3.35 3.18 14.60
N ARG A 664 -2.96 3.83 13.52
CA ARG A 664 -3.80 4.82 12.86
C ARG A 664 -4.86 4.11 12.02
N LYS A 665 -6.14 4.31 12.41
CA LYS A 665 -7.25 3.80 11.61
C LYS A 665 -7.28 4.54 10.28
N ARG A 666 -7.52 3.78 9.22
CA ARG A 666 -7.64 4.32 7.87
C ARG A 666 -8.75 5.37 7.83
N SER A 667 -8.46 6.52 7.25
CA SER A 667 -9.52 7.47 6.88
C SER A 667 -10.33 6.87 5.73
N SER A 668 -11.66 6.96 5.80
CA SER A 668 -12.50 6.62 4.67
C SER A 668 -12.34 7.61 3.51
N ASP A 669 -11.84 8.81 3.82
CA ASP A 669 -11.72 9.91 2.89
C ASP A 669 -10.26 10.03 2.45
N GLY A 670 -10.02 9.92 1.14
CA GLY A 670 -8.73 10.16 0.53
C GLY A 670 -8.39 11.65 0.44
N ALA A 671 -7.22 11.97 -0.08
CA ALA A 671 -6.89 13.34 -0.46
C ALA A 671 -7.71 13.74 -1.70
N VAL A 672 -8.28 14.94 -1.71
CA VAL A 672 -8.84 15.56 -2.93
C VAL A 672 -7.77 16.49 -3.49
N ILE A 673 -7.26 16.17 -4.66
CA ILE A 673 -6.22 16.93 -5.34
C ILE A 673 -6.80 17.48 -6.64
N VAL A 674 -7.03 18.79 -6.69
CA VAL A 674 -7.59 19.43 -7.90
C VAL A 674 -6.51 20.23 -8.60
N SER A 675 -6.20 19.85 -9.84
CA SER A 675 -5.19 20.54 -10.65
C SER A 675 -5.82 21.71 -11.41
N THR A 676 -5.16 22.88 -11.43
CA THR A 676 -5.59 24.06 -12.16
C THR A 676 -4.44 24.76 -12.83
N SER A 677 -4.69 25.24 -14.06
CA SER A 677 -3.74 26.02 -14.86
C SER A 677 -4.05 27.52 -14.85
N SER A 678 -5.09 27.99 -14.17
CA SER A 678 -5.45 29.41 -14.11
C SER A 678 -5.90 29.82 -12.71
N LEU A 679 -5.67 31.10 -12.35
CA LEU A 679 -6.09 31.66 -11.07
C LEU A 679 -7.62 31.76 -10.97
N ASP A 680 -8.31 32.08 -12.07
CA ASP A 680 -9.79 32.20 -12.07
C ASP A 680 -10.46 30.84 -11.80
N ALA A 681 -9.96 29.76 -12.40
CA ALA A 681 -10.43 28.41 -12.09
C ALA A 681 -10.03 28.03 -10.67
N GLY A 682 -8.82 28.40 -10.23
CA GLY A 682 -8.31 28.12 -8.89
C GLY A 682 -9.18 28.75 -7.78
N GLN A 683 -9.66 29.98 -7.97
CA GLN A 683 -10.57 30.62 -7.01
C GLN A 683 -11.89 29.82 -6.88
N ARG A 684 -12.48 29.42 -8.00
CA ARG A 684 -13.72 28.60 -7.97
C ARG A 684 -13.49 27.22 -7.34
N VAL A 685 -12.32 26.62 -7.58
CA VAL A 685 -11.92 25.35 -6.95
C VAL A 685 -11.78 25.56 -5.43
N PHE A 686 -11.14 26.64 -5.00
CA PHE A 686 -11.01 26.97 -3.58
C PHE A 686 -12.40 27.11 -2.92
N ASP A 687 -13.32 27.83 -3.54
CA ASP A 687 -14.68 28.01 -3.04
C ASP A 687 -15.42 26.66 -2.96
N GLY A 688 -15.28 25.81 -3.99
CA GLY A 688 -15.85 24.48 -4.03
C GLY A 688 -15.28 23.56 -2.94
N LEU A 689 -13.94 23.52 -2.78
CA LEU A 689 -13.28 22.71 -1.74
C LEU A 689 -13.63 23.22 -0.33
N SER A 690 -13.79 24.53 -0.16
CA SER A 690 -14.20 25.13 1.12
C SER A 690 -15.61 24.71 1.52
N SER A 691 -16.49 24.49 0.55
CA SER A 691 -17.87 24.03 0.78
C SER A 691 -18.02 22.53 1.08
N LEU A 692 -16.95 21.74 0.96
CA LEU A 692 -16.95 20.31 1.28
C LEU A 692 -16.83 20.05 2.80
N ASP A 693 -17.87 20.42 3.55
CA ASP A 693 -17.87 20.34 5.02
C ASP A 693 -17.77 18.89 5.55
N ASN A 694 -18.26 17.91 4.80
CA ASN A 694 -18.29 16.50 5.20
C ASN A 694 -17.02 15.72 4.81
N TRP A 695 -16.13 16.30 4.00
CA TRP A 695 -14.89 15.65 3.57
C TRP A 695 -13.78 15.88 4.61
N ARG A 696 -13.25 14.77 5.16
CA ARG A 696 -12.26 14.82 6.26
C ARG A 696 -10.82 14.61 5.78
N GLY A 697 -10.65 14.16 4.54
CA GLY A 697 -9.34 13.97 3.93
C GLY A 697 -8.67 15.31 3.56
N PRO A 698 -7.38 15.30 3.24
CA PRO A 698 -6.66 16.47 2.76
C PRO A 698 -7.31 17.07 1.51
N LYS A 699 -7.35 18.39 1.44
CA LYS A 699 -7.85 19.17 0.31
C LYS A 699 -6.67 19.93 -0.30
N VAL A 700 -6.36 19.66 -1.55
CA VAL A 700 -5.16 20.20 -2.22
C VAL A 700 -5.53 20.87 -3.54
N ILE A 701 -5.08 22.10 -3.74
CA ILE A 701 -5.06 22.77 -5.04
C ILE A 701 -3.66 22.58 -5.63
N LEU A 702 -3.55 21.82 -6.70
CA LEU A 702 -2.30 21.59 -7.41
C LEU A 702 -2.19 22.57 -8.58
N LEU A 703 -1.30 23.55 -8.47
CA LEU A 703 -1.06 24.54 -9.51
C LEU A 703 -0.14 23.96 -10.60
N ASP A 704 -0.57 24.08 -11.85
CA ASP A 704 0.18 23.61 -13.02
C ASP A 704 1.58 24.24 -13.08
N LYS A 705 2.54 23.45 -13.55
CA LYS A 705 3.95 23.83 -13.70
C LYS A 705 4.20 25.09 -14.54
N ASN A 706 3.26 25.48 -15.41
CA ASN A 706 3.39 26.63 -16.31
C ASN A 706 2.90 27.94 -15.67
N ILE A 707 2.26 27.89 -14.49
CA ILE A 707 1.88 29.09 -13.75
C ILE A 707 3.15 29.84 -13.33
N ASP A 708 3.14 31.17 -13.45
CA ASP A 708 4.28 31.98 -13.04
C ASP A 708 4.41 32.09 -11.50
N ASN A 709 5.61 32.39 -11.03
CA ASN A 709 5.90 32.44 -9.59
C ASN A 709 5.10 33.52 -8.85
N LEU A 710 4.66 34.59 -9.52
CA LEU A 710 3.88 35.63 -8.90
C LEU A 710 2.45 35.16 -8.66
N ALA A 711 1.84 34.52 -9.67
CA ALA A 711 0.52 33.89 -9.54
C ALA A 711 0.52 32.77 -8.49
N TYR A 712 1.62 32.00 -8.38
CA TYR A 712 1.77 31.03 -7.30
C TYR A 712 1.81 31.70 -5.92
N ALA A 713 2.53 32.81 -5.76
CA ALA A 713 2.54 33.54 -4.50
C ALA A 713 1.17 34.11 -4.13
N ASP A 714 0.43 34.59 -5.14
CA ASP A 714 -0.94 35.08 -4.93
C ASP A 714 -1.88 33.95 -4.50
N ALA A 715 -1.78 32.79 -5.15
CA ALA A 715 -2.54 31.59 -4.79
C ALA A 715 -2.23 31.11 -3.35
N LEU A 716 -0.95 31.08 -2.96
CA LEU A 716 -0.54 30.74 -1.59
C LEU A 716 -1.17 31.69 -0.56
N THR A 717 -1.16 33.00 -0.87
CA THR A 717 -1.69 34.01 0.04
C THR A 717 -3.21 33.90 0.21
N ASN A 718 -3.92 33.59 -0.88
CA ASN A 718 -5.38 33.63 -0.90
C ASN A 718 -6.05 32.29 -0.57
N TRP A 719 -5.44 31.15 -0.91
CA TRP A 719 -6.10 29.85 -0.85
C TRP A 719 -5.46 28.84 0.10
N ASN A 720 -4.20 29.06 0.56
CA ASN A 720 -3.54 28.14 1.48
C ASN A 720 -4.05 28.34 2.93
N ARG A 721 -5.35 28.13 3.13
CA ARG A 721 -6.07 28.34 4.39
C ARG A 721 -7.29 27.41 4.47
N ASP A 722 -7.99 27.42 5.60
CA ASP A 722 -9.24 26.68 5.83
C ASP A 722 -9.12 25.15 5.58
N GLY A 723 -7.92 24.61 5.86
CA GLY A 723 -7.63 23.20 5.63
C GLY A 723 -7.31 22.84 4.18
N ILE A 724 -7.24 23.81 3.29
CA ILE A 724 -6.85 23.64 1.90
C ILE A 724 -5.38 24.00 1.75
N ARG A 725 -4.62 23.12 1.08
CA ARG A 725 -3.20 23.33 0.74
C ARG A 725 -3.06 23.72 -0.72
N VAL A 726 -2.23 24.71 -0.98
CA VAL A 726 -1.83 25.08 -2.35
C VAL A 726 -0.43 24.56 -2.61
N VAL A 727 -0.30 23.69 -3.60
CA VAL A 727 0.97 23.08 -3.98
C VAL A 727 1.28 23.41 -5.42
N TYR A 728 2.54 23.74 -5.71
CA TYR A 728 3.01 24.01 -7.05
C TYR A 728 3.67 22.76 -7.64
N GLU A 729 3.17 22.29 -8.78
CA GLU A 729 3.64 21.06 -9.42
C GLU A 729 5.16 21.06 -9.66
N LYS A 730 5.77 22.23 -9.96
CA LYS A 730 7.22 22.34 -10.09
C LYS A 730 7.99 21.90 -8.85
N LEU A 731 7.45 22.18 -7.65
CA LEU A 731 8.12 21.80 -6.40
C LEU A 731 8.11 20.28 -6.21
N LEU A 732 7.02 19.62 -6.62
CA LEU A 732 6.92 18.15 -6.61
C LEU A 732 7.89 17.53 -7.64
N LEU A 733 7.96 18.09 -8.85
CA LEU A 733 8.82 17.60 -9.92
C LEU A 733 10.32 17.77 -9.62
N ASN A 734 10.69 18.82 -8.90
CA ASN A 734 12.06 19.10 -8.50
C ASN A 734 12.48 18.39 -7.20
N GLY A 735 11.54 17.66 -6.54
CA GLY A 735 11.79 17.02 -5.24
C GLY A 735 11.89 18.00 -4.05
N GLU A 736 11.49 19.27 -4.26
CA GLU A 736 11.45 20.30 -3.21
C GLU A 736 10.23 20.12 -2.29
N CYS A 737 9.24 19.38 -2.72
CA CYS A 737 8.04 18.93 -2.00
C CYS A 737 7.92 17.42 -2.08
N ALA A 738 7.75 16.77 -0.94
CA ALA A 738 7.48 15.35 -0.93
C ALA A 738 6.01 15.08 -1.34
N ILE A 739 5.80 14.12 -2.21
CA ILE A 739 4.45 13.74 -2.67
C ILE A 739 3.60 13.25 -1.50
N SER A 740 4.21 12.58 -0.52
CA SER A 740 3.57 12.13 0.72
C SER A 740 2.82 13.23 1.47
N GLU A 741 3.28 14.47 1.35
CA GLU A 741 2.65 15.61 2.02
C GLU A 741 1.27 15.97 1.45
N LEU A 742 0.97 15.57 0.21
CA LEU A 742 -0.35 15.79 -0.39
C LEU A 742 -1.40 14.86 0.20
N PHE A 743 -0.96 13.70 0.69
CA PHE A 743 -1.83 12.65 1.20
C PHE A 743 -2.04 12.73 2.71
N ASP A 744 -1.10 13.38 3.43
CA ASP A 744 -1.09 13.41 4.89
C ASP A 744 -1.26 12.00 5.48
N ALA A 745 -2.41 11.74 6.10
CA ALA A 745 -2.73 10.44 6.67
C ALA A 745 -3.46 9.49 5.69
N SER A 746 -3.83 9.98 4.51
CA SER A 746 -4.59 9.20 3.53
C SER A 746 -3.69 8.26 2.74
N GLU A 747 -4.19 7.10 2.40
CA GLU A 747 -3.46 6.11 1.58
C GLU A 747 -3.68 6.33 0.09
N PHE A 748 -4.71 7.09 -0.27
CA PHE A 748 -5.06 7.39 -1.66
C PHE A 748 -5.52 8.84 -1.80
N GLY A 749 -5.54 9.33 -3.02
CA GLY A 749 -6.10 10.62 -3.38
C GLY A 749 -6.86 10.54 -4.69
N VAL A 750 -7.82 11.42 -4.86
CA VAL A 750 -8.53 11.63 -6.13
C VAL A 750 -7.92 12.84 -6.80
N LEU A 751 -7.28 12.62 -7.95
CA LEU A 751 -6.73 13.69 -8.77
C LEU A 751 -7.74 14.08 -9.84
N LEU A 752 -8.16 15.33 -9.84
CA LEU A 752 -9.15 15.89 -10.75
C LEU A 752 -8.57 17.12 -11.47
N SER A 753 -9.01 17.37 -12.68
CA SER A 753 -8.85 18.70 -13.28
C SER A 753 -9.84 19.69 -12.68
N SER A 754 -9.53 20.99 -12.71
CA SER A 754 -10.46 22.03 -12.27
C SER A 754 -11.79 22.00 -13.02
N ALA A 755 -11.77 21.65 -14.31
CA ALA A 755 -12.98 21.52 -15.13
C ALA A 755 -13.87 20.37 -14.60
N GLU A 756 -13.31 19.18 -14.41
CA GLU A 756 -14.07 18.02 -13.94
C GLU A 756 -14.62 18.24 -12.53
N PHE A 757 -13.82 18.81 -11.62
CA PHE A 757 -14.26 19.10 -10.26
C PHE A 757 -15.45 20.09 -10.22
N LEU A 758 -15.40 21.13 -11.06
CA LEU A 758 -16.44 22.17 -11.11
C LEU A 758 -17.72 21.70 -11.82
N GLU A 759 -17.60 20.75 -12.76
CA GLU A 759 -18.74 20.22 -13.53
C GLU A 759 -19.45 19.07 -12.80
N MET A 760 -18.69 18.10 -12.27
CA MET A 760 -19.23 16.85 -11.74
C MET A 760 -19.22 16.76 -10.22
N GLY A 761 -18.36 17.56 -9.54
CA GLY A 761 -18.11 17.39 -8.11
C GLY A 761 -17.39 16.09 -7.77
N LEU A 762 -17.61 15.55 -6.56
CA LEU A 762 -17.06 14.28 -6.09
C LEU A 762 -18.15 13.19 -6.08
N ASP A 763 -18.01 12.20 -6.93
CA ASP A 763 -18.84 10.98 -6.88
C ASP A 763 -18.25 10.01 -5.85
N THR A 764 -18.82 10.00 -4.64
CA THR A 764 -18.35 9.20 -3.52
C THR A 764 -18.54 7.69 -3.72
N GLU A 765 -19.52 7.25 -4.53
CA GLU A 765 -19.74 5.83 -4.82
C GLU A 765 -18.68 5.29 -5.77
N VAL A 766 -18.40 6.02 -6.85
CA VAL A 766 -17.34 5.68 -7.80
C VAL A 766 -15.96 5.68 -7.12
N ILE A 767 -15.68 6.72 -6.33
CA ILE A 767 -14.43 6.80 -5.56
C ILE A 767 -14.32 5.64 -4.58
N GLY A 768 -15.41 5.28 -3.90
CA GLY A 768 -15.47 4.15 -2.97
C GLY A 768 -15.12 2.83 -3.66
N GLU A 769 -15.72 2.55 -4.83
CA GLU A 769 -15.40 1.35 -5.61
C GLU A 769 -13.95 1.34 -6.10
N MET A 770 -13.48 2.43 -6.70
CA MET A 770 -12.08 2.55 -7.15
C MET A 770 -11.08 2.33 -6.01
N THR A 771 -11.40 2.80 -4.81
CA THR A 771 -10.56 2.64 -3.63
C THR A 771 -10.39 1.18 -3.23
N LEU A 772 -11.36 0.32 -3.45
CA LEU A 772 -11.22 -1.12 -3.18
C LEU A 772 -10.10 -1.75 -4.01
N HIS A 773 -9.88 -1.26 -5.20
CA HIS A 773 -8.87 -1.76 -6.11
C HIS A 773 -7.45 -1.25 -5.80
N SER A 774 -7.30 -0.17 -5.04
CA SER A 774 -6.00 0.31 -4.57
C SER A 774 -5.31 -0.64 -3.58
N GLN A 775 -6.01 -1.64 -3.07
CA GLN A 775 -5.46 -2.62 -2.13
C GLN A 775 -4.40 -3.55 -2.77
N TYR A 776 -4.37 -3.68 -4.10
CA TYR A 776 -3.52 -4.64 -4.79
C TYR A 776 -2.76 -4.08 -6.01
N ILE A 777 -3.03 -2.83 -6.39
CA ILE A 777 -2.36 -2.22 -7.53
C ILE A 777 -1.79 -0.85 -7.14
N ASP A 778 -0.57 -0.60 -7.56
CA ASP A 778 0.16 0.65 -7.28
C ASP A 778 0.14 1.61 -8.50
N LEU A 779 -0.68 1.31 -9.51
CA LEU A 779 -0.93 2.18 -10.66
C LEU A 779 -2.07 3.17 -10.39
N PRO A 780 -2.15 4.29 -11.12
CA PRO A 780 -3.35 5.11 -11.15
C PRO A 780 -4.56 4.27 -11.56
N ILE A 781 -5.71 4.50 -10.94
CA ILE A 781 -6.94 3.78 -11.24
C ILE A 781 -7.90 4.74 -11.95
N ILE A 782 -8.46 4.31 -13.08
CA ILE A 782 -9.51 5.00 -13.82
C ILE A 782 -10.80 4.20 -13.81
N SER A 783 -11.94 4.90 -13.89
CA SER A 783 -13.23 4.28 -14.15
C SER A 783 -13.65 4.59 -15.59
N GLU A 784 -14.03 3.57 -16.33
CA GLU A 784 -14.63 3.78 -17.67
C GLU A 784 -16.07 4.33 -17.60
N GLY A 785 -16.76 4.13 -16.47
CA GLY A 785 -18.16 4.55 -16.29
C GLY A 785 -18.38 6.06 -16.20
N SER A 786 -17.34 6.84 -15.95
CA SER A 786 -17.43 8.30 -15.91
C SER A 786 -17.50 8.97 -17.30
N MET A 787 -17.26 8.23 -18.38
CA MET A 787 -17.14 8.80 -19.72
C MET A 787 -18.35 8.64 -20.63
N THR A 788 -19.19 7.67 -20.42
CA THR A 788 -20.48 7.54 -21.11
C THR A 788 -21.38 6.62 -20.29
N ARG A 789 -22.64 7.02 -20.07
CA ARG A 789 -23.69 6.22 -19.41
C ARG A 789 -24.09 4.93 -20.17
N GLU A 790 -23.38 4.55 -21.20
CA GLU A 790 -23.58 3.30 -21.91
C GLU A 790 -22.65 2.24 -21.33
N SER A 791 -23.24 1.21 -20.77
CA SER A 791 -22.72 0.01 -20.13
C SER A 791 -21.42 -0.55 -20.74
N LEU A 792 -20.27 -0.06 -20.29
CA LEU A 792 -19.01 -0.73 -20.56
C LEU A 792 -18.69 -1.67 -19.39
N GLU A 793 -18.35 -2.91 -19.74
CA GLU A 793 -17.95 -3.93 -18.76
C GLU A 793 -16.63 -3.51 -18.07
N PRO A 794 -16.51 -3.67 -16.75
CA PRO A 794 -15.23 -3.43 -16.07
C PRO A 794 -14.14 -4.28 -16.73
N ARG A 795 -13.04 -3.65 -17.12
CA ARG A 795 -12.01 -4.37 -17.89
C ARG A 795 -10.91 -4.99 -17.04
N TYR A 796 -10.76 -4.58 -15.80
CA TYR A 796 -9.71 -5.06 -14.88
C TYR A 796 -8.34 -5.23 -15.58
N ARG A 797 -7.98 -4.29 -16.44
CA ARG A 797 -6.78 -4.32 -17.29
C ARG A 797 -5.97 -3.05 -17.15
N ILE A 798 -4.68 -3.17 -17.43
CA ILE A 798 -3.80 -2.02 -17.53
C ILE A 798 -3.95 -1.42 -18.93
N VAL A 799 -4.26 -0.13 -18.98
CA VAL A 799 -4.47 0.63 -20.23
C VAL A 799 -3.68 1.93 -20.22
N PRO A 800 -3.27 2.45 -21.39
CA PRO A 800 -2.74 3.81 -21.47
C PRO A 800 -3.87 4.83 -21.19
N ALA A 801 -3.63 5.76 -20.29
CA ALA A 801 -4.56 6.83 -19.95
C ALA A 801 -3.89 8.20 -20.07
N SER A 802 -4.68 9.23 -20.40
CA SER A 802 -4.18 10.60 -20.33
C SER A 802 -3.91 10.95 -18.87
N ALA A 803 -2.77 11.59 -18.62
CA ALA A 803 -2.42 12.08 -17.29
C ALA A 803 -3.30 13.26 -16.82
N GLU A 804 -4.17 13.78 -17.67
CA GLU A 804 -5.11 14.86 -17.39
C GLU A 804 -6.49 14.37 -16.93
N LYS A 805 -6.76 13.07 -17.03
CA LYS A 805 -8.04 12.48 -16.59
C LYS A 805 -8.12 12.39 -15.08
N SER A 806 -9.35 12.27 -14.58
CA SER A 806 -9.63 11.95 -13.17
C SER A 806 -9.08 10.57 -12.82
N LEU A 807 -8.23 10.52 -11.82
CA LEU A 807 -7.50 9.32 -11.40
C LEU A 807 -7.60 9.15 -9.90
N LEU A 808 -7.85 7.92 -9.45
CA LEU A 808 -7.50 7.54 -8.09
C LEU A 808 -6.01 7.21 -8.04
N VAL A 809 -5.28 7.86 -7.17
CA VAL A 809 -3.82 7.76 -7.08
C VAL A 809 -3.37 7.43 -5.66
N SER A 810 -2.30 6.65 -5.55
CA SER A 810 -1.48 6.53 -4.35
C SER A 810 -0.28 7.48 -4.45
N GLU A 811 0.49 7.57 -3.39
CA GLU A 811 1.76 8.33 -3.37
C GLU A 811 2.69 7.93 -4.54
N LEU A 812 2.85 6.61 -4.75
CA LEU A 812 3.68 6.06 -5.82
C LEU A 812 3.12 6.36 -7.21
N SER A 813 1.83 6.15 -7.40
CA SER A 813 1.21 6.34 -8.71
C SER A 813 1.08 7.81 -9.11
N LEU A 814 0.94 8.74 -8.16
CA LEU A 814 0.94 10.17 -8.43
C LEU A 814 2.30 10.64 -8.99
N SER A 815 3.41 10.09 -8.49
CA SER A 815 4.74 10.35 -9.08
C SER A 815 4.78 10.04 -10.57
N ALA A 816 4.23 8.90 -10.97
CA ALA A 816 4.19 8.48 -12.37
C ALA A 816 3.29 9.39 -13.22
N VAL A 817 2.15 9.83 -12.67
CA VAL A 817 1.23 10.76 -13.34
C VAL A 817 1.90 12.11 -13.56
N LEU A 818 2.54 12.68 -12.54
CA LEU A 818 3.25 13.95 -12.65
C LEU A 818 4.41 13.88 -13.66
N ALA A 819 5.17 12.79 -13.66
CA ALA A 819 6.22 12.55 -14.65
C ALA A 819 5.65 12.41 -16.08
N GLY A 820 4.47 11.80 -16.24
CA GLY A 820 3.74 11.73 -17.50
C GLY A 820 3.30 13.11 -17.99
N ARG A 821 2.69 13.92 -17.11
CA ARG A 821 2.30 15.32 -17.39
C ARG A 821 3.49 16.19 -17.77
N ALA A 822 4.63 16.01 -17.11
CA ALA A 822 5.84 16.77 -17.42
C ALA A 822 6.39 16.50 -18.83
N LYS A 823 6.10 15.35 -19.42
CA LYS A 823 6.57 14.90 -20.73
C LYS A 823 5.47 14.83 -21.79
N ASP A 824 4.24 15.26 -21.48
CA ASP A 824 3.03 15.13 -22.32
C ASP A 824 2.81 13.69 -22.83
N LYS A 825 3.04 12.71 -21.95
CA LYS A 825 2.91 11.28 -22.25
C LYS A 825 1.73 10.66 -21.52
N ALA A 826 1.10 9.69 -22.16
CA ALA A 826 0.13 8.82 -21.50
C ALA A 826 0.80 8.03 -20.35
N VAL A 827 0.05 7.80 -19.28
CA VAL A 827 0.47 6.97 -18.16
C VAL A 827 -0.23 5.61 -18.24
N GLN A 828 0.41 4.57 -17.71
CA GLN A 828 -0.25 3.29 -17.54
C GLN A 828 -1.21 3.40 -16.36
N ALA A 829 -2.48 3.09 -16.56
CA ALA A 829 -3.50 3.13 -15.54
C ALA A 829 -4.27 1.80 -15.50
N TYR A 830 -4.76 1.46 -14.32
CA TYR A 830 -5.63 0.30 -14.13
C TYR A 830 -7.08 0.72 -14.34
N CYS A 831 -7.76 0.08 -15.27
CA CYS A 831 -9.14 0.36 -15.60
C CYS A 831 -10.09 -0.57 -14.85
N VAL A 832 -11.05 0.03 -14.12
CA VAL A 832 -12.08 -0.67 -13.33
C VAL A 832 -13.41 -0.57 -14.00
#